data_2cf0dbc9f72a830deba05ec64db4d163
#
_entry.id   2cf0dbc9f72a830deba05ec64db4d163
#
_cell.length_a   1.000
_cell.length_b   1.000
_cell.length_c   1.000
_cell.angle_alpha   90.00
_cell.angle_beta   90.00
_cell.angle_gamma   90.00
#
_symmetry.space_group_name_H-M   'P 1'
#
loop_
_entity.id
_entity.type
_entity.pdbx_description
1 polymer ?
#
loop_
_entity_poly.entity_id
_entity_poly.type
_entity_poly.pdbx_seq_one_letter_code
_entity_poly.pdbx_strand_id
1 'polypeptide(L)'
;MKHILLAACAVAILSGCGSQGKQAAPTGNPFLSEYTTPFQVPPFDQIKMEHYKPAFLQGMEEQQKEIDAIVNNPEPATFQNTIAALDQSGALLRKVSTVFYGLKSANTNDEMDALSRELSPLQSKHSDDIALNEKLFARIKAVYENPGNLDKEQKKLLEETYKDFVRGGANLDAESQKKLRELNSEISMLQLTFGQNMQKETNAFQLIVDKEEDLAGLPQNLIASAAETAKEAGMEGKWIFTLHNPSVMPFLQYADNRDLREKIFKGYINRGNNGNEYDNKEVVRKLLKARLEKAKMMGYENYASFALEERMAKTPDAVYKLLDQIWTPTLSKAKEELADINAEIKKDGKTFTAEGWDWRYYADRAKKAKFDLDENQVRPYLKLENVRDGVFYVANKLYGITFTQLDNLPLPHPDAQAFECKDKDGSHLGVLYMDFFPRASKKGGAWCGSYRSQTFKDGKKVAPVVTVVCNFTKPAARQPALLSADEANTLFHEFGHALHNLFKDVHYYGVASVPRDFVELPSQIDEHWAFEPEVLNVYAKHYQTGEVIPAGLVEKMDKSGKYGQGFATAEYLAASLLDMDYHVLKEIPDDMDVMQFEAETLGKRGLLKQIPSRYRTTYFNHTMGGGYTAGYYSYIWAEVLDCDAYEAYKETGDIFNQEVAGKFRKYILTPGCIDDAMDMYVNFRGKEPGIDPLLKNRGLK
;
A
#
# COMPACT_ATOMS: atom_id res chain seq x y z
N MET A 1 32.57 -37.06 -64.96
CA MET A 1 33.47 -36.30 -65.85
C MET A 1 33.58 -34.89 -65.26
N LYS A 2 34.74 -34.63 -64.65
CA LYS A 2 35.67 -33.53 -65.01
C LYS A 2 35.09 -32.11 -64.79
N HIS A 3 35.68 -31.13 -64.14
CA HIS A 3 37.00 -30.78 -63.50
C HIS A 3 36.73 -29.51 -62.76
N ILE A 4 37.18 -29.29 -61.51
CA ILE A 4 38.39 -28.63 -61.07
C ILE A 4 38.65 -27.23 -61.74
N LEU A 5 38.69 -26.14 -60.99
CA LEU A 5 39.91 -25.37 -60.78
C LEU A 5 39.71 -24.20 -59.74
N LEU A 6 40.72 -24.15 -58.86
CA LEU A 6 41.03 -23.05 -57.95
C LEU A 6 41.41 -21.76 -58.63
N ALA A 7 41.24 -20.61 -57.98
CA ALA A 7 42.21 -19.50 -58.01
C ALA A 7 42.14 -18.70 -56.72
N ALA A 8 43.26 -18.66 -56.05
CA ALA A 8 43.61 -17.77 -54.92
C ALA A 8 44.32 -16.53 -55.45
N CYS A 9 44.13 -15.40 -54.78
CA CYS A 9 45.04 -14.23 -54.71
C CYS A 9 44.56 -13.34 -53.61
N ALA A 10 45.19 -13.25 -52.50
CA ALA A 10 46.34 -12.47 -52.05
C ALA A 10 45.98 -11.08 -51.54
N VAL A 11 45.95 -10.93 -50.26
CA VAL A 11 46.55 -9.98 -49.31
C VAL A 11 46.76 -8.53 -49.77
N ALA A 12 46.14 -7.59 -49.03
CA ALA A 12 46.75 -6.30 -48.73
C ALA A 12 46.38 -5.91 -47.29
N ILE A 13 47.43 -5.90 -46.46
CA ILE A 13 47.43 -5.38 -45.08
C ILE A 13 47.51 -3.86 -45.15
N LEU A 14 46.53 -3.16 -44.57
CA LEU A 14 46.69 -1.77 -44.18
C LEU A 14 46.33 -1.65 -42.69
N SER A 15 47.41 -1.45 -41.93
CA SER A 15 47.36 -1.16 -40.49
C SER A 15 46.78 0.26 -40.28
N GLY A 16 45.59 0.30 -39.72
CA GLY A 16 45.01 1.54 -39.19
C GLY A 16 44.81 1.34 -37.69
N CYS A 17 45.67 1.98 -36.88
CA CYS A 17 45.46 2.10 -35.43
C CYS A 17 44.25 3.00 -35.20
N GLY A 18 43.09 2.43 -34.93
CA GLY A 18 41.92 3.08 -34.38
C GLY A 18 41.67 2.48 -32.98
N SER A 19 41.70 3.31 -31.97
CA SER A 19 41.38 2.95 -30.61
C SER A 19 39.96 2.35 -30.56
N GLN A 20 39.90 1.01 -30.50
CA GLN A 20 38.66 0.31 -30.16
C GLN A 20 38.31 0.61 -28.72
N GLY A 21 37.32 1.46 -28.51
CA GLY A 21 36.58 1.49 -27.27
C GLY A 21 36.10 0.05 -26.96
N LYS A 22 36.52 -0.48 -25.84
CA LYS A 22 36.02 -1.76 -25.34
C LYS A 22 34.51 -1.64 -25.20
N GLN A 23 33.74 -2.15 -26.14
CA GLN A 23 32.37 -2.56 -25.88
C GLN A 23 32.48 -3.65 -24.79
N ALA A 24 32.04 -3.32 -23.58
CA ALA A 24 31.87 -4.30 -22.54
C ALA A 24 30.95 -5.39 -23.10
N ALA A 25 31.38 -6.64 -23.01
CA ALA A 25 30.52 -7.79 -23.31
C ALA A 25 29.19 -7.63 -22.55
N PRO A 26 28.03 -8.00 -23.12
CA PRO A 26 26.77 -7.93 -22.40
C PRO A 26 26.93 -8.72 -21.10
N THR A 27 26.96 -8.01 -20.00
CA THR A 27 26.92 -8.60 -18.67
C THR A 27 25.58 -9.34 -18.63
N GLY A 28 25.55 -10.59 -18.19
CA GLY A 28 24.33 -11.38 -18.09
C GLY A 28 23.29 -10.84 -17.07
N ASN A 29 23.40 -9.56 -16.68
CA ASN A 29 22.51 -8.87 -15.77
C ASN A 29 21.29 -8.29 -16.52
N PRO A 30 20.07 -8.84 -16.30
CA PRO A 30 18.86 -8.43 -17.02
C PRO A 30 18.48 -6.93 -16.87
N PHE A 31 18.90 -6.28 -15.78
CA PHE A 31 18.60 -4.86 -15.58
C PHE A 31 19.33 -3.93 -16.55
N LEU A 32 20.48 -4.34 -17.06
CA LEU A 32 21.35 -3.51 -17.90
C LEU A 32 20.97 -3.49 -19.38
N SER A 33 19.93 -4.21 -19.76
CA SER A 33 19.39 -4.23 -21.12
C SER A 33 17.88 -4.03 -21.11
N GLU A 34 17.29 -3.71 -22.25
CA GLU A 34 15.82 -3.71 -22.36
C GLU A 34 15.29 -5.13 -22.19
N TYR A 35 14.14 -5.27 -21.51
CA TYR A 35 13.51 -6.56 -21.34
C TYR A 35 12.94 -7.06 -22.67
N THR A 36 13.22 -8.31 -23.00
CA THR A 36 12.74 -8.99 -24.22
C THR A 36 11.49 -9.84 -23.99
N THR A 37 11.00 -9.89 -22.76
CA THR A 37 9.76 -10.55 -22.37
C THR A 37 8.55 -9.89 -23.03
N PRO A 38 7.44 -10.62 -23.24
CA PRO A 38 6.20 -10.00 -23.74
C PRO A 38 5.82 -8.80 -22.84
N PHE A 39 5.33 -7.73 -23.45
CA PHE A 39 5.00 -6.45 -22.78
C PHE A 39 6.18 -5.80 -22.02
N GLN A 40 7.41 -6.31 -22.22
CA GLN A 40 8.61 -5.86 -21.50
C GLN A 40 8.43 -5.88 -19.97
N VAL A 41 7.75 -6.91 -19.45
CA VAL A 41 7.69 -7.14 -18.00
C VAL A 41 9.04 -7.61 -17.47
N PRO A 42 9.35 -7.42 -16.17
CA PRO A 42 10.60 -7.92 -15.60
C PRO A 42 10.76 -9.42 -15.80
N PRO A 43 11.91 -9.92 -16.25
CA PRO A 43 12.21 -11.35 -16.39
C PRO A 43 12.51 -11.97 -15.01
N PHE A 44 11.49 -12.14 -14.17
CA PHE A 44 11.62 -12.57 -12.78
C PHE A 44 12.37 -13.92 -12.65
N ASP A 45 12.24 -14.79 -13.61
CA ASP A 45 12.91 -16.09 -13.70
C ASP A 45 14.42 -15.99 -13.96
N GLN A 46 14.90 -14.85 -14.49
CA GLN A 46 16.31 -14.60 -14.82
C GLN A 46 16.99 -13.67 -13.82
N ILE A 47 16.21 -12.91 -13.04
CA ILE A 47 16.72 -11.98 -12.04
C ILE A 47 17.20 -12.76 -10.82
N LYS A 48 18.48 -12.53 -10.40
CA LYS A 48 19.12 -13.15 -9.24
C LYS A 48 19.61 -12.06 -8.27
N MET A 49 19.89 -12.45 -7.03
CA MET A 49 20.41 -11.54 -5.99
C MET A 49 21.68 -10.80 -6.43
N GLU A 50 22.60 -11.49 -7.10
CA GLU A 50 23.85 -10.92 -7.62
C GLU A 50 23.67 -9.78 -8.64
N HIS A 51 22.50 -9.66 -9.25
CA HIS A 51 22.19 -8.64 -10.26
C HIS A 51 21.83 -7.28 -9.65
N TYR A 52 21.27 -7.23 -8.43
CA TYR A 52 20.72 -6.01 -7.86
C TYR A 52 21.79 -4.97 -7.53
N LYS A 53 22.79 -5.33 -6.71
CA LYS A 53 23.80 -4.35 -6.26
C LYS A 53 24.54 -3.69 -7.42
N PRO A 54 25.06 -4.41 -8.43
CA PRO A 54 25.70 -3.77 -9.58
C PRO A 54 24.75 -2.85 -10.34
N ALA A 55 23.47 -3.24 -10.52
CA ALA A 55 22.48 -2.41 -11.22
C ALA A 55 22.12 -1.14 -10.44
N PHE A 56 22.01 -1.20 -9.10
CA PHE A 56 21.81 -0.02 -8.26
C PHE A 56 22.99 0.95 -8.37
N LEU A 57 24.23 0.45 -8.23
CA LEU A 57 25.43 1.28 -8.28
C LEU A 57 25.58 1.94 -9.66
N GLN A 58 25.39 1.18 -10.73
CA GLN A 58 25.43 1.71 -12.09
C GLN A 58 24.29 2.70 -12.33
N GLY A 59 23.07 2.41 -11.85
CA GLY A 59 21.93 3.29 -11.99
C GLY A 59 22.12 4.64 -11.29
N MET A 60 22.75 4.66 -10.11
CA MET A 60 23.13 5.90 -9.43
C MET A 60 24.22 6.65 -10.18
N GLU A 61 25.23 5.94 -10.72
CA GLU A 61 26.29 6.55 -11.52
C GLU A 61 25.76 7.17 -12.83
N GLU A 62 24.87 6.45 -13.53
CA GLU A 62 24.25 6.95 -14.76
C GLU A 62 23.40 8.19 -14.48
N GLN A 63 22.56 8.17 -13.43
CA GLN A 63 21.76 9.33 -13.05
C GLN A 63 22.65 10.52 -12.67
N GLN A 64 23.76 10.30 -11.96
CA GLN A 64 24.70 11.39 -11.64
C GLN A 64 25.28 12.04 -12.91
N LYS A 65 25.63 11.22 -13.92
CA LYS A 65 26.11 11.75 -15.22
C LYS A 65 25.03 12.55 -15.94
N GLU A 66 23.76 12.12 -15.87
CA GLU A 66 22.63 12.87 -16.44
C GLU A 66 22.43 14.19 -15.72
N ILE A 67 22.52 14.21 -14.38
CA ILE A 67 22.48 15.45 -13.58
C ILE A 67 23.65 16.36 -13.91
N ASP A 68 24.86 15.84 -14.02
CA ASP A 68 26.05 16.61 -14.40
C ASP A 68 25.89 17.23 -15.81
N ALA A 69 25.27 16.52 -16.75
CA ALA A 69 24.96 17.03 -18.07
C ALA A 69 23.96 18.20 -18.04
N ILE A 70 22.92 18.13 -17.18
CA ILE A 70 21.98 19.22 -16.96
C ILE A 70 22.71 20.43 -16.37
N VAL A 71 23.49 20.22 -15.30
CA VAL A 71 24.21 21.28 -14.58
C VAL A 71 25.22 22.00 -15.43
N ASN A 72 25.96 21.26 -16.27
CA ASN A 72 27.03 21.80 -17.12
C ASN A 72 26.55 22.19 -18.53
N ASN A 73 25.24 22.14 -18.79
CA ASN A 73 24.71 22.58 -20.09
C ASN A 73 24.99 24.08 -20.29
N PRO A 74 25.73 24.48 -21.38
CA PRO A 74 26.10 25.88 -21.63
C PRO A 74 24.91 26.76 -22.05
N GLU A 75 23.81 26.15 -22.52
CA GLU A 75 22.61 26.86 -22.93
C GLU A 75 21.83 27.39 -21.72
N PRO A 76 21.10 28.51 -21.86
CA PRO A 76 20.20 28.97 -20.82
C PRO A 76 19.24 27.87 -20.34
N ALA A 77 18.92 27.89 -19.06
CA ALA A 77 18.00 26.93 -18.49
C ALA A 77 16.60 27.11 -19.10
N THR A 78 16.03 26.00 -19.57
CA THR A 78 14.66 25.91 -20.10
C THR A 78 13.93 24.77 -19.47
N PHE A 79 12.61 24.74 -19.62
CA PHE A 79 11.80 23.58 -19.16
C PHE A 79 12.37 22.26 -19.71
N GLN A 80 12.66 22.20 -21.01
CA GLN A 80 13.09 20.98 -21.69
C GLN A 80 14.48 20.51 -21.23
N ASN A 81 15.47 21.41 -21.17
CA ASN A 81 16.86 21.03 -20.87
C ASN A 81 17.17 20.96 -19.36
N THR A 82 16.19 21.26 -18.50
CA THR A 82 16.37 21.26 -17.05
C THR A 82 15.28 20.45 -16.36
N ILE A 83 14.00 20.83 -16.46
CA ILE A 83 12.90 20.20 -15.72
C ILE A 83 12.54 18.84 -16.32
N ALA A 84 12.26 18.77 -17.61
CA ALA A 84 11.92 17.52 -18.28
C ALA A 84 13.12 16.56 -18.31
N ALA A 85 14.34 17.06 -18.48
CA ALA A 85 15.56 16.25 -18.42
C ALA A 85 15.76 15.64 -17.02
N LEU A 86 15.50 16.40 -15.95
CA LEU A 86 15.55 15.92 -14.57
C LEU A 86 14.48 14.84 -14.31
N ASP A 87 13.23 15.07 -14.71
CA ASP A 87 12.13 14.13 -14.55
C ASP A 87 12.42 12.77 -15.22
N GLN A 88 13.04 12.79 -16.39
CA GLN A 88 13.38 11.57 -17.12
C GLN A 88 14.68 10.89 -16.64
N SER A 89 15.49 11.55 -15.82
CA SER A 89 16.77 11.01 -15.34
C SER A 89 16.59 9.77 -14.45
N GLY A 90 17.63 8.95 -14.32
CA GLY A 90 17.67 7.78 -13.46
C GLY A 90 16.80 6.59 -13.92
N ALA A 91 16.64 6.39 -15.21
CA ALA A 91 15.82 5.31 -15.75
C ALA A 91 16.25 3.92 -15.28
N LEU A 92 17.55 3.62 -15.24
CA LEU A 92 18.07 2.34 -14.74
C LEU A 92 17.84 2.20 -13.23
N LEU A 93 18.10 3.25 -12.45
CA LEU A 93 17.88 3.24 -11.00
C LEU A 93 16.40 3.00 -10.67
N ARG A 94 15.49 3.68 -11.38
CA ARG A 94 14.04 3.47 -11.25
C ARG A 94 13.66 2.02 -11.58
N LYS A 95 14.16 1.48 -12.69
CA LYS A 95 13.92 0.12 -13.14
C LYS A 95 14.33 -0.94 -12.11
N VAL A 96 15.53 -0.85 -11.55
CA VAL A 96 15.99 -1.82 -10.55
C VAL A 96 15.29 -1.62 -9.21
N SER A 97 15.03 -0.37 -8.81
CA SER A 97 14.37 -0.05 -7.53
C SER A 97 12.95 -0.57 -7.47
N THR A 98 12.13 -0.37 -8.51
CA THR A 98 10.73 -0.85 -8.51
C THR A 98 10.65 -2.37 -8.39
N VAL A 99 11.52 -3.10 -9.07
CA VAL A 99 11.57 -4.57 -8.99
C VAL A 99 12.08 -5.03 -7.62
N PHE A 100 13.19 -4.46 -7.15
CA PHE A 100 13.79 -4.85 -5.87
C PHE A 100 12.84 -4.62 -4.70
N TYR A 101 12.30 -3.42 -4.55
CA TYR A 101 11.43 -3.09 -3.42
C TYR A 101 10.04 -3.73 -3.54
N GLY A 102 9.55 -3.96 -4.75
CA GLY A 102 8.35 -4.75 -4.98
C GLY A 102 8.52 -6.18 -4.48
N LEU A 103 9.59 -6.87 -4.90
CA LEU A 103 9.90 -8.23 -4.44
C LEU A 103 10.27 -8.27 -2.96
N LYS A 104 11.03 -7.28 -2.45
CA LYS A 104 11.35 -7.18 -1.02
C LYS A 104 10.10 -7.10 -0.15
N SER A 105 9.05 -6.47 -0.61
CA SER A 105 7.77 -6.43 0.12
C SER A 105 6.98 -7.73 0.01
N ALA A 106 7.02 -8.39 -1.13
CA ALA A 106 6.19 -9.55 -1.44
C ALA A 106 6.90 -10.89 -1.27
N ASN A 107 8.24 -10.95 -1.37
CA ASN A 107 9.01 -12.19 -1.35
C ASN A 107 10.46 -11.96 -0.91
N THR A 108 10.66 -11.42 0.30
CA THR A 108 12.00 -11.13 0.85
C THR A 108 12.74 -12.39 1.32
N ASN A 109 14.04 -12.24 1.54
CA ASN A 109 14.90 -13.18 2.25
C ASN A 109 16.01 -12.42 3.00
N ASP A 110 16.80 -13.12 3.83
CA ASP A 110 17.85 -12.50 4.64
C ASP A 110 18.90 -11.77 3.79
N GLU A 111 19.24 -12.30 2.60
CA GLU A 111 20.20 -11.69 1.68
C GLU A 111 19.64 -10.38 1.10
N MET A 112 18.38 -10.37 0.71
CA MET A 112 17.67 -9.16 0.23
C MET A 112 17.54 -8.12 1.33
N ASP A 113 17.27 -8.53 2.56
CA ASP A 113 17.21 -7.65 3.73
C ASP A 113 18.57 -7.05 4.06
N ALA A 114 19.64 -7.83 4.01
CA ALA A 114 21.01 -7.35 4.18
C ALA A 114 21.39 -6.35 3.09
N LEU A 115 21.10 -6.68 1.82
CA LEU A 115 21.37 -5.79 0.70
C LEU A 115 20.57 -4.46 0.83
N SER A 116 19.33 -4.51 1.28
CA SER A 116 18.54 -3.28 1.48
C SER A 116 19.14 -2.37 2.56
N ARG A 117 19.74 -2.94 3.61
CA ARG A 117 20.48 -2.18 4.64
C ARG A 117 21.74 -1.53 4.08
N GLU A 118 22.45 -2.22 3.20
CA GLU A 118 23.65 -1.69 2.54
C GLU A 118 23.28 -0.56 1.55
N LEU A 119 22.20 -0.74 0.78
CA LEU A 119 21.77 0.23 -0.24
C LEU A 119 21.15 1.49 0.35
N SER A 120 20.46 1.39 1.49
CA SER A 120 19.71 2.52 2.07
C SER A 120 20.55 3.78 2.27
N PRO A 121 21.74 3.77 2.92
CA PRO A 121 22.56 4.96 3.05
C PRO A 121 23.12 5.46 1.71
N LEU A 122 23.41 4.56 0.77
CA LEU A 122 23.90 4.95 -0.56
C LEU A 122 22.82 5.68 -1.36
N GLN A 123 21.58 5.19 -1.31
CA GLN A 123 20.44 5.81 -1.98
C GLN A 123 20.07 7.15 -1.32
N SER A 124 20.09 7.22 0.03
CA SER A 124 19.86 8.47 0.75
C SER A 124 20.90 9.51 0.36
N LYS A 125 22.18 9.15 0.35
CA LYS A 125 23.26 10.04 -0.10
C LYS A 125 23.06 10.51 -1.53
N HIS A 126 22.75 9.59 -2.46
CA HIS A 126 22.53 9.91 -3.87
C HIS A 126 21.35 10.88 -4.06
N SER A 127 20.24 10.64 -3.36
CA SER A 127 19.08 11.54 -3.38
C SER A 127 19.44 12.94 -2.86
N ASP A 128 20.19 12.99 -1.75
CA ASP A 128 20.65 14.26 -1.19
C ASP A 128 21.66 14.99 -2.10
N ASP A 129 22.52 14.25 -2.80
CA ASP A 129 23.49 14.83 -3.76
C ASP A 129 22.76 15.52 -4.93
N ILE A 130 21.58 15.05 -5.29
CA ILE A 130 20.72 15.70 -6.30
C ILE A 130 19.95 16.86 -5.68
N ALA A 131 19.18 16.61 -4.59
CA ALA A 131 18.29 17.59 -3.98
C ALA A 131 19.03 18.84 -3.43
N LEU A 132 20.27 18.67 -2.97
CA LEU A 132 21.10 19.72 -2.41
C LEU A 132 22.16 20.23 -3.40
N ASN A 133 22.02 19.96 -4.71
CA ASN A 133 22.92 20.46 -5.72
C ASN A 133 22.59 21.93 -6.06
N GLU A 134 23.42 22.84 -5.57
CA GLU A 134 23.23 24.29 -5.73
C GLU A 134 23.12 24.73 -7.20
N LYS A 135 23.95 24.15 -8.09
CA LYS A 135 23.93 24.51 -9.52
C LYS A 135 22.68 24.01 -10.22
N LEU A 136 22.22 22.81 -9.88
CA LEU A 136 20.97 22.25 -10.37
C LEU A 136 19.79 23.10 -9.90
N PHE A 137 19.76 23.43 -8.62
CA PHE A 137 18.70 24.29 -8.06
C PHE A 137 18.69 25.69 -8.70
N ALA A 138 19.86 26.28 -8.95
CA ALA A 138 19.94 27.55 -9.65
C ALA A 138 19.31 27.50 -11.06
N ARG A 139 19.49 26.38 -11.79
CA ARG A 139 18.85 26.19 -13.10
C ARG A 139 17.34 26.01 -12.98
N ILE A 140 16.88 25.20 -12.01
CA ILE A 140 15.44 25.01 -11.73
C ILE A 140 14.79 26.35 -11.38
N LYS A 141 15.40 27.13 -10.50
CA LYS A 141 14.94 28.46 -10.10
C LYS A 141 14.85 29.42 -11.28
N ALA A 142 15.86 29.42 -12.18
CA ALA A 142 15.85 30.26 -13.37
C ALA A 142 14.67 29.93 -14.30
N VAL A 143 14.34 28.65 -14.47
CA VAL A 143 13.14 28.21 -15.23
C VAL A 143 11.87 28.62 -14.51
N TYR A 144 11.81 28.46 -13.17
CA TYR A 144 10.64 28.80 -12.34
C TYR A 144 10.32 30.31 -12.43
N GLU A 145 11.35 31.16 -12.38
CA GLU A 145 11.20 32.60 -12.47
C GLU A 145 10.86 33.07 -13.91
N ASN A 146 11.25 32.32 -14.94
CA ASN A 146 11.04 32.65 -16.35
C ASN A 146 10.56 31.41 -17.14
N PRO A 147 9.34 30.90 -16.89
CA PRO A 147 8.90 29.58 -17.38
C PRO A 147 8.67 29.54 -18.91
N GLY A 148 8.51 30.69 -19.58
CA GLY A 148 8.11 30.72 -20.98
C GLY A 148 6.66 30.27 -21.19
N ASN A 149 6.37 29.75 -22.38
CA ASN A 149 5.04 29.23 -22.69
C ASN A 149 4.99 27.73 -22.44
N LEU A 150 4.39 27.34 -21.32
CA LEU A 150 4.21 25.96 -20.87
C LEU A 150 2.72 25.59 -20.91
N ASP A 151 2.42 24.33 -21.25
CA ASP A 151 1.09 23.76 -21.04
C ASP A 151 0.81 23.53 -19.54
N LYS A 152 -0.38 23.02 -19.22
CA LYS A 152 -0.83 22.85 -17.84
C LYS A 152 0.01 21.81 -17.08
N GLU A 153 0.30 20.68 -17.72
CA GLU A 153 1.09 19.60 -17.13
C GLU A 153 2.54 20.03 -16.88
N GLN A 154 3.13 20.72 -17.84
CA GLN A 154 4.48 21.26 -17.73
C GLN A 154 4.60 22.33 -16.63
N LYS A 155 3.61 23.20 -16.48
CA LYS A 155 3.57 24.18 -15.38
C LYS A 155 3.52 23.48 -14.04
N LYS A 156 2.66 22.46 -13.91
CA LYS A 156 2.54 21.69 -12.68
C LYS A 156 3.83 20.96 -12.34
N LEU A 157 4.47 20.32 -13.32
CA LEU A 157 5.77 19.67 -13.10
C LEU A 157 6.83 20.66 -12.60
N LEU A 158 6.90 21.85 -13.22
CA LEU A 158 7.83 22.89 -12.79
C LEU A 158 7.58 23.34 -11.36
N GLU A 159 6.32 23.58 -11.00
CA GLU A 159 5.91 23.97 -9.64
C GLU A 159 6.28 22.90 -8.61
N GLU A 160 5.94 21.65 -8.88
CA GLU A 160 6.25 20.52 -7.98
C GLU A 160 7.77 20.32 -7.87
N THR A 161 8.51 20.35 -8.98
CA THR A 161 9.97 20.22 -8.98
C THR A 161 10.64 21.32 -8.14
N TYR A 162 10.25 22.58 -8.33
CA TYR A 162 10.79 23.69 -7.53
C TYR A 162 10.48 23.53 -6.05
N LYS A 163 9.25 23.21 -5.72
CA LYS A 163 8.78 22.98 -4.35
C LYS A 163 9.52 21.82 -3.69
N ASP A 164 9.69 20.70 -4.38
CA ASP A 164 10.40 19.53 -3.86
C ASP A 164 11.86 19.86 -3.51
N PHE A 165 12.55 20.65 -4.32
CA PHE A 165 13.90 21.10 -4.03
C PHE A 165 13.94 22.01 -2.81
N VAL A 166 13.04 22.99 -2.70
CA VAL A 166 12.94 23.87 -1.53
C VAL A 166 12.67 23.04 -0.26
N ARG A 167 11.71 22.14 -0.29
CA ARG A 167 11.37 21.23 0.81
C ARG A 167 12.46 20.18 1.08
N GLY A 168 13.25 19.87 0.08
CA GLY A 168 14.46 19.04 0.18
C GLY A 168 15.66 19.73 0.81
N GLY A 169 15.57 21.04 1.10
CA GLY A 169 16.62 21.80 1.78
C GLY A 169 17.55 22.60 0.87
N ALA A 170 17.20 22.80 -0.41
CA ALA A 170 18.05 23.54 -1.37
C ALA A 170 18.37 24.97 -0.95
N ASN A 171 17.51 25.60 -0.13
CA ASN A 171 17.70 26.95 0.41
C ASN A 171 18.49 27.01 1.74
N LEU A 172 18.89 25.88 2.29
CA LEU A 172 19.66 25.83 3.55
C LEU A 172 21.13 26.18 3.30
N ASP A 173 21.79 26.74 4.32
CA ASP A 173 23.25 26.90 4.32
C ASP A 173 23.99 25.54 4.36
N ALA A 174 25.28 25.56 4.06
CA ALA A 174 26.09 24.35 3.93
C ALA A 174 26.18 23.53 5.24
N GLU A 175 26.16 24.16 6.41
CA GLU A 175 26.18 23.46 7.70
C GLU A 175 24.84 22.75 7.96
N SER A 176 23.74 23.45 7.73
CA SER A 176 22.38 22.90 7.81
C SER A 176 22.16 21.77 6.80
N GLN A 177 22.65 21.91 5.55
CA GLN A 177 22.58 20.85 4.56
C GLN A 177 23.34 19.59 4.98
N LYS A 178 24.53 19.74 5.60
CA LYS A 178 25.27 18.59 6.15
C LYS A 178 24.44 17.86 7.21
N LYS A 179 23.87 18.61 8.15
CA LYS A 179 23.00 18.04 9.20
C LYS A 179 21.76 17.37 8.62
N LEU A 180 21.14 17.95 7.60
CA LEU A 180 19.99 17.35 6.91
C LEU A 180 20.34 16.01 6.27
N ARG A 181 21.53 15.88 5.65
CA ARG A 181 22.01 14.60 5.10
C ARG A 181 22.13 13.52 6.18
N GLU A 182 22.67 13.87 7.35
CA GLU A 182 22.78 12.96 8.49
C GLU A 182 21.38 12.51 8.95
N LEU A 183 20.44 13.44 9.09
CA LEU A 183 19.05 13.13 9.47
C LEU A 183 18.32 12.28 8.43
N ASN A 184 18.46 12.55 7.15
CA ASN A 184 17.83 11.76 6.08
C ASN A 184 18.33 10.31 6.09
N SER A 185 19.65 10.13 6.26
CA SER A 185 20.26 8.81 6.37
C SER A 185 19.76 8.06 7.63
N GLU A 186 19.71 8.75 8.78
CA GLU A 186 19.20 8.18 10.04
C GLU A 186 17.73 7.79 9.91
N ILE A 187 16.87 8.66 9.40
CA ILE A 187 15.44 8.38 9.19
C ILE A 187 15.25 7.15 8.29
N SER A 188 15.97 7.07 7.18
CA SER A 188 15.89 5.94 6.26
C SER A 188 16.26 4.62 6.91
N MET A 189 17.33 4.60 7.70
CA MET A 189 17.78 3.41 8.43
C MET A 189 16.82 3.00 9.54
N LEU A 190 16.27 3.97 10.28
CA LEU A 190 15.30 3.70 11.34
C LEU A 190 13.99 3.15 10.78
N GLN A 191 13.49 3.68 9.66
CA GLN A 191 12.30 3.17 8.96
C GLN A 191 12.50 1.73 8.49
N LEU A 192 13.65 1.45 7.89
CA LEU A 192 13.99 0.10 7.44
C LEU A 192 14.08 -0.87 8.62
N THR A 193 14.73 -0.47 9.70
CA THR A 193 14.88 -1.27 10.93
C THR A 193 13.51 -1.56 11.54
N PHE A 194 12.64 -0.56 11.64
CA PHE A 194 11.28 -0.72 12.17
C PHE A 194 10.52 -1.81 11.40
N GLY A 195 10.49 -1.73 10.07
CA GLY A 195 9.77 -2.68 9.23
C GLY A 195 10.33 -4.11 9.32
N GLN A 196 11.65 -4.26 9.33
CA GLN A 196 12.31 -5.57 9.46
C GLN A 196 12.06 -6.19 10.85
N ASN A 197 12.16 -5.41 11.92
CA ASN A 197 11.88 -5.87 13.28
C ASN A 197 10.43 -6.35 13.40
N MET A 198 9.48 -5.57 12.90
CA MET A 198 8.06 -5.94 12.94
C MET A 198 7.79 -7.24 12.19
N GLN A 199 8.39 -7.46 11.02
CA GLN A 199 8.21 -8.67 10.25
C GLN A 199 8.81 -9.89 10.97
N LYS A 200 10.03 -9.77 11.50
CA LYS A 200 10.70 -10.83 12.25
C LYS A 200 9.96 -11.20 13.54
N GLU A 201 9.51 -10.22 14.29
CA GLU A 201 8.69 -10.44 15.49
C GLU A 201 7.37 -11.15 15.17
N THR A 202 6.69 -10.74 14.09
CA THR A 202 5.45 -11.39 13.64
C THR A 202 5.69 -12.86 13.28
N ASN A 203 6.80 -13.17 12.62
CA ASN A 203 7.16 -14.53 12.20
C ASN A 203 7.66 -15.40 13.37
N ALA A 204 8.25 -14.80 14.39
CA ALA A 204 8.80 -15.54 15.54
C ALA A 204 7.74 -16.09 16.48
N PHE A 205 6.54 -15.50 16.52
CA PHE A 205 5.46 -15.94 17.40
C PHE A 205 4.75 -17.17 16.87
N GLN A 206 4.56 -18.16 17.76
CA GLN A 206 3.79 -19.37 17.49
C GLN A 206 2.91 -19.70 18.68
N LEU A 207 1.60 -19.79 18.49
CA LEU A 207 0.69 -20.40 19.45
C LEU A 207 0.54 -21.87 19.08
N ILE A 208 1.23 -22.75 19.82
CA ILE A 208 1.19 -24.19 19.61
C ILE A 208 0.02 -24.78 20.42
N VAL A 209 -0.87 -25.50 19.75
CA VAL A 209 -1.97 -26.25 20.36
C VAL A 209 -1.67 -27.73 20.21
N ASP A 210 -1.68 -28.43 21.33
CA ASP A 210 -1.36 -29.88 21.43
C ASP A 210 -2.58 -30.77 21.55
N LYS A 211 -3.74 -30.21 21.94
CA LYS A 211 -4.94 -30.95 22.25
C LYS A 211 -6.06 -30.55 21.30
N GLU A 212 -6.74 -31.57 20.75
CA GLU A 212 -7.85 -31.38 19.83
C GLU A 212 -9.04 -30.66 20.51
N GLU A 213 -9.25 -30.87 21.82
CA GLU A 213 -10.29 -30.17 22.60
C GLU A 213 -10.14 -28.65 22.61
N ASP A 214 -8.91 -28.15 22.51
CA ASP A 214 -8.59 -26.71 22.48
C ASP A 214 -8.88 -26.03 21.11
N LEU A 215 -9.26 -26.83 20.11
CA LEU A 215 -9.68 -26.36 18.80
C LEU A 215 -11.19 -26.09 18.71
N ALA A 216 -11.91 -26.32 19.80
CA ALA A 216 -13.36 -26.11 19.83
C ALA A 216 -13.73 -24.69 19.36
N GLY A 217 -14.79 -24.61 18.55
CA GLY A 217 -15.27 -23.36 17.95
C GLY A 217 -14.58 -22.94 16.65
N LEU A 218 -13.37 -23.42 16.39
CA LEU A 218 -12.59 -23.00 15.21
C LEU A 218 -13.15 -23.59 13.89
N PRO A 219 -13.19 -22.82 12.80
CA PRO A 219 -13.53 -23.33 11.47
C PRO A 219 -12.55 -24.38 10.97
N GLN A 220 -13.05 -25.41 10.25
CA GLN A 220 -12.25 -26.53 9.77
C GLN A 220 -11.11 -26.12 8.84
N ASN A 221 -11.31 -25.10 7.99
CA ASN A 221 -10.26 -24.57 7.12
C ASN A 221 -9.12 -23.93 7.91
N LEU A 222 -9.41 -23.25 9.03
CA LEU A 222 -8.41 -22.66 9.91
C LEU A 222 -7.61 -23.76 10.64
N ILE A 223 -8.29 -24.80 11.14
CA ILE A 223 -7.64 -25.96 11.77
C ILE A 223 -6.72 -26.67 10.77
N ALA A 224 -7.18 -26.90 9.55
CA ALA A 224 -6.36 -27.51 8.50
C ALA A 224 -5.13 -26.68 8.14
N SER A 225 -5.27 -25.36 8.04
CA SER A 225 -4.14 -24.44 7.79
C SER A 225 -3.13 -24.45 8.95
N ALA A 226 -3.61 -24.49 10.20
CA ALA A 226 -2.75 -24.54 11.37
C ALA A 226 -2.00 -25.90 11.48
N ALA A 227 -2.63 -27.00 11.07
CA ALA A 227 -1.99 -28.32 10.99
C ALA A 227 -0.87 -28.34 9.94
N GLU A 228 -1.09 -27.74 8.77
CA GLU A 228 -0.05 -27.66 7.73
C GLU A 228 1.12 -26.77 8.19
N THR A 229 0.84 -25.64 8.84
CA THR A 229 1.88 -24.79 9.45
C THR A 229 2.70 -25.58 10.49
N ALA A 230 2.06 -26.39 11.31
CA ALA A 230 2.75 -27.24 12.30
C ALA A 230 3.63 -28.31 11.62
N LYS A 231 3.13 -28.92 10.55
CA LYS A 231 3.87 -29.90 9.76
C LYS A 231 5.11 -29.28 9.08
N GLU A 232 4.97 -28.09 8.48
CA GLU A 232 6.09 -27.32 7.92
C GLU A 232 7.15 -26.99 8.98
N ALA A 233 6.72 -26.76 10.23
CA ALA A 233 7.59 -26.55 11.39
C ALA A 233 8.15 -27.84 12.02
N GLY A 234 7.87 -29.02 11.45
CA GLY A 234 8.31 -30.31 11.98
C GLY A 234 7.53 -30.79 13.21
N MET A 235 6.34 -30.24 13.47
CA MET A 235 5.48 -30.56 14.62
C MET A 235 4.20 -31.27 14.16
N GLU A 236 4.34 -32.34 13.38
CA GLU A 236 3.19 -33.11 12.89
C GLU A 236 2.32 -33.64 14.06
N GLY A 237 1.00 -33.54 13.93
CA GLY A 237 0.03 -33.89 14.97
C GLY A 237 -0.31 -32.77 15.96
N LYS A 238 0.24 -31.57 15.74
CA LYS A 238 -0.09 -30.33 16.46
C LYS A 238 -0.70 -29.30 15.52
N TRP A 239 -1.07 -28.15 16.06
CA TRP A 239 -1.59 -27.00 15.32
C TRP A 239 -0.83 -25.74 15.74
N ILE A 240 -0.35 -24.97 14.76
CA ILE A 240 0.35 -23.70 14.99
C ILE A 240 -0.50 -22.55 14.44
N PHE A 241 -0.89 -21.63 15.32
CA PHE A 241 -1.51 -20.37 14.96
C PHE A 241 -0.49 -19.24 15.07
N THR A 242 -0.49 -18.34 14.09
CA THR A 242 0.48 -17.26 13.94
C THR A 242 -0.18 -15.89 14.13
N LEU A 243 0.64 -14.81 14.13
CA LEU A 243 0.12 -13.44 14.21
C LEU A 243 -0.27 -12.84 12.83
N HIS A 244 -0.23 -13.62 11.76
CA HIS A 244 -0.76 -13.18 10.47
C HIS A 244 -2.29 -13.10 10.54
N ASN A 245 -2.88 -12.06 9.94
CA ASN A 245 -4.31 -11.80 10.03
C ASN A 245 -5.21 -13.00 9.72
N PRO A 246 -4.96 -13.82 8.67
CA PRO A 246 -5.78 -14.98 8.39
C PRO A 246 -5.75 -16.08 9.47
N SER A 247 -4.78 -16.03 10.39
CA SER A 247 -4.67 -16.94 11.54
C SER A 247 -5.22 -16.31 12.81
N VAL A 248 -4.71 -15.13 13.21
CA VAL A 248 -5.06 -14.51 14.50
C VAL A 248 -6.50 -14.01 14.54
N MET A 249 -7.02 -13.39 13.48
CA MET A 249 -8.35 -12.78 13.52
C MET A 249 -9.47 -13.81 13.64
N PRO A 250 -9.53 -14.88 12.82
CA PRO A 250 -10.52 -15.93 13.02
C PRO A 250 -10.30 -16.72 14.33
N PHE A 251 -9.05 -16.87 14.80
CA PHE A 251 -8.82 -17.47 16.11
C PHE A 251 -9.49 -16.67 17.24
N LEU A 252 -9.33 -15.35 17.25
CA LEU A 252 -9.97 -14.45 18.21
C LEU A 252 -11.50 -14.42 18.10
N GLN A 253 -12.03 -14.65 16.89
CA GLN A 253 -13.48 -14.66 16.63
C GLN A 253 -14.15 -15.96 17.03
N TYR A 254 -13.50 -17.12 16.85
CA TYR A 254 -14.16 -18.41 16.93
C TYR A 254 -13.66 -19.34 18.02
N ALA A 255 -12.40 -19.23 18.50
CA ALA A 255 -11.87 -20.16 19.50
C ALA A 255 -12.64 -20.09 20.80
N ASP A 256 -13.19 -21.24 21.29
CA ASP A 256 -13.90 -21.31 22.56
C ASP A 256 -12.95 -21.13 23.75
N ASN A 257 -11.69 -21.57 23.63
CA ASN A 257 -10.70 -21.47 24.71
C ASN A 257 -10.26 -20.02 24.92
N ARG A 258 -10.77 -19.39 26.00
CA ARG A 258 -10.49 -17.97 26.34
C ARG A 258 -9.02 -17.72 26.65
N ASP A 259 -8.32 -18.65 27.31
CA ASP A 259 -6.92 -18.47 27.69
C ASP A 259 -6.02 -18.48 26.45
N LEU A 260 -6.35 -19.25 25.43
CA LEU A 260 -5.65 -19.24 24.16
C LEU A 260 -5.95 -17.96 23.35
N ARG A 261 -7.21 -17.45 23.41
CA ARG A 261 -7.51 -16.10 22.83
C ARG A 261 -6.68 -15.02 23.51
N GLU A 262 -6.56 -15.04 24.84
CA GLU A 262 -5.73 -14.08 25.57
C GLU A 262 -4.26 -14.15 25.13
N LYS A 263 -3.70 -15.36 25.01
CA LYS A 263 -2.29 -15.56 24.60
C LYS A 263 -2.01 -14.99 23.22
N ILE A 264 -2.83 -15.35 22.22
CA ILE A 264 -2.59 -14.88 20.85
C ILE A 264 -2.88 -13.39 20.72
N PHE A 265 -3.89 -12.86 21.42
CA PHE A 265 -4.19 -11.43 21.46
C PHE A 265 -3.01 -10.62 22.03
N LYS A 266 -2.47 -11.06 23.19
CA LYS A 266 -1.29 -10.41 23.79
C LYS A 266 -0.07 -10.50 22.88
N GLY A 267 0.14 -11.62 22.20
CA GLY A 267 1.17 -11.74 21.17
C GLY A 267 0.99 -10.72 20.07
N TYR A 268 -0.23 -10.57 19.57
CA TYR A 268 -0.55 -9.65 18.48
C TYR A 268 -0.34 -8.17 18.84
N ILE A 269 -0.87 -7.73 19.99
CA ILE A 269 -0.80 -6.31 20.41
C ILE A 269 0.55 -5.89 21.00
N ASN A 270 1.47 -6.84 21.28
CA ASN A 270 2.80 -6.57 21.81
C ASN A 270 3.92 -6.78 20.79
N ARG A 271 3.61 -6.89 19.52
CA ARG A 271 4.64 -6.96 18.47
C ARG A 271 5.57 -5.75 18.55
N GLY A 272 6.88 -5.99 18.54
CA GLY A 272 7.91 -4.95 18.70
C GLY A 272 7.96 -4.29 20.08
N ASN A 273 7.33 -4.89 21.12
CA ASN A 273 7.29 -4.40 22.51
C ASN A 273 7.65 -5.48 23.53
N ASN A 274 8.54 -6.40 23.19
CA ASN A 274 8.89 -7.55 24.03
C ASN A 274 10.27 -7.45 24.67
N GLY A 275 10.99 -6.34 24.55
CA GLY A 275 12.32 -6.14 25.12
C GLY A 275 13.39 -7.05 24.53
N ASN A 276 13.15 -7.62 23.36
CA ASN A 276 14.05 -8.49 22.61
C ASN A 276 14.78 -7.71 21.50
N GLU A 277 15.52 -8.41 20.65
CA GLU A 277 16.26 -7.83 19.52
C GLU A 277 15.37 -7.15 18.46
N TYR A 278 14.05 -7.42 18.45
CA TYR A 278 13.07 -6.84 17.54
C TYR A 278 12.24 -5.71 18.17
N ASP A 279 12.63 -5.25 19.37
CA ASP A 279 11.93 -4.18 20.09
C ASP A 279 12.04 -2.84 19.32
N ASN A 280 10.91 -2.21 19.05
CA ASN A 280 10.84 -0.99 18.26
C ASN A 280 10.67 0.30 19.09
N LYS A 281 10.58 0.24 20.41
CA LYS A 281 10.34 1.44 21.24
C LYS A 281 11.42 2.52 21.03
N GLU A 282 12.68 2.12 21.09
CA GLU A 282 13.82 3.02 20.89
C GLU A 282 13.92 3.51 19.43
N VAL A 283 13.60 2.63 18.46
CA VAL A 283 13.56 2.99 17.03
C VAL A 283 12.52 4.08 16.80
N VAL A 284 11.32 3.96 17.38
CA VAL A 284 10.25 4.96 17.28
C VAL A 284 10.68 6.28 17.89
N ARG A 285 11.22 6.28 19.11
CA ARG A 285 11.67 7.51 19.79
C ARG A 285 12.70 8.28 18.97
N LYS A 286 13.72 7.59 18.44
CA LYS A 286 14.74 8.19 17.57
C LYS A 286 14.14 8.73 16.28
N LEU A 287 13.24 7.96 15.67
CA LEU A 287 12.58 8.36 14.42
C LEU A 287 11.74 9.63 14.60
N LEU A 288 10.95 9.72 15.67
CA LEU A 288 10.17 10.91 16.00
C LEU A 288 11.07 12.14 16.22
N LYS A 289 12.19 11.96 16.92
CA LYS A 289 13.17 13.04 17.18
C LYS A 289 13.80 13.53 15.87
N ALA A 290 14.28 12.62 15.04
CA ALA A 290 14.90 12.96 13.75
C ALA A 290 13.92 13.67 12.80
N ARG A 291 12.67 13.22 12.74
CA ARG A 291 11.60 13.86 11.96
C ARG A 291 11.29 15.27 12.45
N LEU A 292 11.16 15.46 13.75
CA LEU A 292 10.92 16.78 14.34
C LEU A 292 12.07 17.73 14.04
N GLU A 293 13.32 17.27 14.18
CA GLU A 293 14.51 18.06 13.90
C GLU A 293 14.56 18.48 12.41
N LYS A 294 14.26 17.55 11.51
CA LYS A 294 14.12 17.84 10.07
C LYS A 294 13.05 18.90 9.81
N ALA A 295 11.86 18.77 10.40
CA ALA A 295 10.79 19.74 10.22
C ALA A 295 11.18 21.13 10.72
N LYS A 296 11.84 21.23 11.88
CA LYS A 296 12.34 22.50 12.42
C LYS A 296 13.39 23.15 11.51
N MET A 297 14.29 22.35 10.93
CA MET A 297 15.26 22.85 9.95
C MET A 297 14.59 23.44 8.70
N MET A 298 13.43 22.90 8.32
CA MET A 298 12.61 23.42 7.19
C MET A 298 11.71 24.60 7.60
N GLY A 299 11.78 25.07 8.85
CA GLY A 299 11.01 26.22 9.33
C GLY A 299 9.62 25.88 9.89
N TYR A 300 9.32 24.62 10.12
CA TYR A 300 8.04 24.17 10.66
C TYR A 300 8.13 23.90 12.15
N GLU A 301 7.05 24.17 12.87
CA GLU A 301 6.96 24.01 14.32
C GLU A 301 6.99 22.52 14.75
N ASN A 302 6.44 21.66 13.91
CA ASN A 302 6.37 20.22 14.14
C ASN A 302 6.32 19.47 12.79
N TYR A 303 6.46 18.14 12.85
CA TYR A 303 6.50 17.32 11.62
C TYR A 303 5.15 17.23 10.92
N ALA A 304 4.03 17.25 11.64
CA ALA A 304 2.70 17.21 11.03
C ALA A 304 2.46 18.43 10.13
N SER A 305 2.83 19.63 10.59
CA SER A 305 2.72 20.86 9.77
C SER A 305 3.56 20.77 8.50
N PHE A 306 4.78 20.21 8.59
CA PHE A 306 5.63 19.96 7.42
C PHE A 306 4.99 18.96 6.45
N ALA A 307 4.47 17.83 6.94
CA ALA A 307 3.91 16.78 6.10
C ALA A 307 2.59 17.19 5.44
N LEU A 308 1.72 17.89 6.19
CA LEU A 308 0.36 18.23 5.75
C LEU A 308 0.30 19.35 4.70
N GLU A 309 1.35 20.17 4.57
CA GLU A 309 1.41 21.16 3.50
C GLU A 309 1.17 20.55 2.11
N GLU A 310 1.64 19.30 1.91
CA GLU A 310 1.50 18.53 0.67
C GLU A 310 0.23 17.65 0.61
N ARG A 311 -0.74 17.88 1.49
CA ARG A 311 -2.00 17.11 1.58
C ARG A 311 -3.19 18.01 1.28
N MET A 312 -4.35 17.41 1.03
CA MET A 312 -5.62 18.15 0.92
C MET A 312 -5.98 18.86 2.23
N ALA A 313 -5.71 18.25 3.37
CA ALA A 313 -6.02 18.79 4.69
C ALA A 313 -5.20 20.05 5.04
N LYS A 314 -4.01 20.24 4.49
CA LYS A 314 -3.11 21.39 4.67
C LYS A 314 -2.62 21.63 6.10
N THR A 315 -3.42 21.43 7.12
CA THR A 315 -3.08 21.75 8.52
C THR A 315 -3.48 20.66 9.50
N PRO A 316 -2.78 20.52 10.65
CA PRO A 316 -3.19 19.62 11.71
C PRO A 316 -4.60 19.90 12.24
N ASP A 317 -5.00 21.17 12.35
CA ASP A 317 -6.33 21.56 12.83
C ASP A 317 -7.45 21.03 11.94
N ALA A 318 -7.27 21.04 10.60
CA ALA A 318 -8.25 20.48 9.67
C ALA A 318 -8.41 18.97 9.87
N VAL A 319 -7.31 18.26 10.13
CA VAL A 319 -7.33 16.81 10.42
C VAL A 319 -8.06 16.54 11.74
N TYR A 320 -7.68 17.21 12.83
CA TYR A 320 -8.35 17.02 14.12
C TYR A 320 -9.83 17.37 14.07
N LYS A 321 -10.20 18.43 13.36
CA LYS A 321 -11.62 18.81 13.18
C LYS A 321 -12.42 17.67 12.58
N LEU A 322 -11.91 16.99 11.55
CA LEU A 322 -12.59 15.84 10.95
C LEU A 322 -12.65 14.66 11.94
N LEU A 323 -11.50 14.30 12.55
CA LEU A 323 -11.41 13.16 13.45
C LEU A 323 -12.33 13.32 14.67
N ASP A 324 -12.39 14.52 15.27
CA ASP A 324 -13.22 14.81 16.44
C ASP A 324 -14.72 14.77 16.12
N GLN A 325 -15.13 15.17 14.91
CA GLN A 325 -16.53 15.06 14.46
C GLN A 325 -17.02 13.61 14.42
N ILE A 326 -16.11 12.67 14.11
CA ILE A 326 -16.44 11.25 14.00
C ILE A 326 -16.24 10.52 15.36
N TRP A 327 -15.30 10.99 16.18
CA TRP A 327 -14.90 10.33 17.43
C TRP A 327 -16.05 10.20 18.42
N THR A 328 -16.80 11.27 18.66
CA THR A 328 -17.90 11.28 19.66
C THR A 328 -19.01 10.28 19.35
N PRO A 329 -19.60 10.24 18.13
CA PRO A 329 -20.61 9.23 17.80
C PRO A 329 -20.02 7.81 17.77
N THR A 330 -18.74 7.67 17.39
CA THR A 330 -18.03 6.39 17.41
C THR A 330 -17.93 5.80 18.83
N LEU A 331 -17.50 6.59 19.81
CA LEU A 331 -17.44 6.13 21.20
C LEU A 331 -18.81 5.76 21.77
N SER A 332 -19.86 6.49 21.40
CA SER A 332 -21.24 6.12 21.79
C SER A 332 -21.60 4.76 21.25
N LYS A 333 -21.35 4.52 19.95
CA LYS A 333 -21.63 3.24 19.28
C LYS A 333 -20.80 2.10 19.86
N ALA A 334 -19.51 2.31 20.14
CA ALA A 334 -18.63 1.32 20.76
C ALA A 334 -19.11 0.91 22.18
N LYS A 335 -19.66 1.85 22.96
CA LYS A 335 -20.24 1.56 24.27
C LYS A 335 -21.51 0.72 24.16
N GLU A 336 -22.37 0.96 23.17
CA GLU A 336 -23.54 0.12 22.89
C GLU A 336 -23.10 -1.31 22.52
N GLU A 337 -22.11 -1.45 21.65
CA GLU A 337 -21.56 -2.76 21.27
C GLU A 337 -20.95 -3.49 22.48
N LEU A 338 -20.23 -2.79 23.36
CA LEU A 338 -19.69 -3.38 24.60
C LEU A 338 -20.81 -3.86 25.54
N ALA A 339 -21.94 -3.14 25.59
CA ALA A 339 -23.08 -3.56 26.38
C ALA A 339 -23.69 -4.87 25.82
N ASP A 340 -23.82 -5.00 24.49
CA ASP A 340 -24.25 -6.22 23.83
C ASP A 340 -23.30 -7.40 24.14
N ILE A 341 -21.99 -7.18 24.03
CA ILE A 341 -20.96 -8.18 24.36
C ILE A 341 -21.08 -8.67 25.80
N ASN A 342 -21.23 -7.75 26.76
CA ASN A 342 -21.40 -8.11 28.17
C ASN A 342 -22.74 -8.86 28.44
N ALA A 343 -23.77 -8.57 27.64
CA ALA A 343 -25.04 -9.33 27.72
C ALA A 343 -24.86 -10.78 27.24
N GLU A 344 -24.11 -10.97 26.13
CA GLU A 344 -23.81 -12.36 25.67
C GLU A 344 -22.93 -13.13 26.63
N ILE A 345 -21.92 -12.50 27.28
CA ILE A 345 -21.12 -13.13 28.36
C ILE A 345 -22.01 -13.63 29.48
N LYS A 346 -23.01 -12.84 29.89
CA LYS A 346 -23.97 -13.24 30.93
C LYS A 346 -24.86 -14.40 30.47
N LYS A 347 -25.32 -14.42 29.23
CA LYS A 347 -26.10 -15.53 28.65
C LYS A 347 -25.29 -16.84 28.66
N ASP A 348 -23.98 -16.78 28.42
CA ASP A 348 -23.07 -17.92 28.54
C ASP A 348 -22.83 -18.38 30.01
N GLY A 349 -23.50 -17.76 31.00
CA GLY A 349 -23.34 -18.08 32.42
C GLY A 349 -21.98 -17.63 32.99
N LYS A 350 -21.28 -16.72 32.32
CA LYS A 350 -19.98 -16.20 32.77
C LYS A 350 -20.15 -14.92 33.60
N THR A 351 -19.20 -14.67 34.50
CA THR A 351 -19.24 -13.53 35.44
C THR A 351 -18.16 -12.49 35.21
N PHE A 352 -17.26 -12.69 34.25
CA PHE A 352 -16.21 -11.73 33.95
C PHE A 352 -16.74 -10.58 33.10
N THR A 353 -16.05 -9.42 33.14
CA THR A 353 -16.23 -8.30 32.21
C THR A 353 -15.38 -8.54 30.99
N ALA A 354 -15.87 -8.14 29.81
CA ALA A 354 -15.13 -8.28 28.56
C ALA A 354 -13.76 -7.60 28.62
N GLU A 355 -12.76 -8.28 28.11
CA GLU A 355 -11.43 -7.77 27.80
C GLU A 355 -11.22 -7.73 26.29
N GLY A 356 -10.09 -7.20 25.80
CA GLY A 356 -9.84 -7.07 24.37
C GLY A 356 -9.89 -8.38 23.59
N TRP A 357 -9.44 -9.49 24.19
CA TRP A 357 -9.50 -10.83 23.61
C TRP A 357 -10.88 -11.48 23.61
N ASP A 358 -11.87 -10.87 24.27
CA ASP A 358 -13.25 -11.33 24.28
C ASP A 358 -14.10 -10.61 23.23
N TRP A 359 -13.65 -9.43 22.75
CA TRP A 359 -14.48 -8.58 21.89
C TRP A 359 -14.95 -9.30 20.62
N ARG A 360 -14.03 -9.79 19.80
CA ARG A 360 -14.38 -10.41 18.51
C ARG A 360 -15.24 -11.65 18.69
N TYR A 361 -14.94 -12.45 19.70
CA TYR A 361 -15.68 -13.68 20.01
C TYR A 361 -17.13 -13.41 20.39
N TYR A 362 -17.37 -12.48 21.31
CA TYR A 362 -18.74 -12.17 21.74
C TYR A 362 -19.47 -11.19 20.81
N ALA A 363 -18.78 -10.35 20.07
CA ALA A 363 -19.37 -9.53 19.02
C ALA A 363 -19.95 -10.39 17.88
N ASP A 364 -19.27 -11.46 17.48
CA ASP A 364 -19.78 -12.44 16.50
C ASP A 364 -21.08 -13.10 17.01
N ARG A 365 -21.11 -13.54 18.25
CA ARG A 365 -22.30 -14.12 18.90
C ARG A 365 -23.47 -13.11 19.00
N ALA A 366 -23.18 -11.88 19.38
CA ALA A 366 -24.18 -10.82 19.45
C ALA A 366 -24.73 -10.47 18.04
N LYS A 367 -23.84 -10.41 17.03
CA LYS A 367 -24.23 -10.21 15.62
C LYS A 367 -25.14 -11.34 15.14
N LYS A 368 -24.75 -12.59 15.40
CA LYS A 368 -25.54 -13.76 15.06
C LYS A 368 -26.91 -13.76 15.76
N ALA A 369 -26.96 -13.41 17.05
CA ALA A 369 -28.22 -13.35 17.81
C ALA A 369 -29.15 -12.24 17.29
N LYS A 370 -28.61 -11.09 16.86
CA LYS A 370 -29.41 -9.95 16.39
C LYS A 370 -29.88 -10.08 14.94
N PHE A 371 -29.07 -10.64 14.06
CA PHE A 371 -29.30 -10.64 12.62
C PHE A 371 -29.51 -12.02 12.02
N ASP A 372 -29.38 -13.09 12.83
CA ASP A 372 -29.45 -14.47 12.37
C ASP A 372 -28.44 -14.73 11.20
N LEU A 373 -27.27 -14.10 11.28
CA LEU A 373 -26.19 -14.22 10.29
C LEU A 373 -24.99 -14.92 10.93
N ASP A 374 -24.59 -16.02 10.33
CA ASP A 374 -23.31 -16.68 10.56
C ASP A 374 -22.41 -16.44 9.34
N GLU A 375 -21.28 -15.75 9.51
CA GLU A 375 -20.36 -15.44 8.42
C GLU A 375 -19.82 -16.70 7.72
N ASN A 376 -19.78 -17.84 8.41
CA ASN A 376 -19.42 -19.11 7.80
C ASN A 376 -20.43 -19.59 6.75
N GLN A 377 -21.67 -19.08 6.76
CA GLN A 377 -22.65 -19.34 5.72
C GLN A 377 -22.39 -18.54 4.44
N VAL A 378 -21.64 -17.42 4.53
CA VAL A 378 -21.30 -16.55 3.41
C VAL A 378 -20.07 -17.05 2.65
N ARG A 379 -19.04 -17.51 3.39
CA ARG A 379 -17.76 -17.99 2.80
C ARG A 379 -17.90 -18.94 1.62
N PRO A 380 -18.81 -19.94 1.61
CA PRO A 380 -18.95 -20.85 0.48
C PRO A 380 -19.30 -20.18 -0.86
N TYR A 381 -19.81 -18.95 -0.83
CA TYR A 381 -20.16 -18.16 -2.02
C TYR A 381 -19.03 -17.22 -2.45
N LEU A 382 -18.01 -17.01 -1.60
CA LEU A 382 -16.90 -16.07 -1.83
C LEU A 382 -15.61 -16.83 -2.22
N LYS A 383 -15.71 -17.69 -3.25
CA LYS A 383 -14.53 -18.34 -3.83
C LYS A 383 -13.63 -17.26 -4.47
N LEU A 384 -12.32 -17.29 -4.18
CA LEU A 384 -11.35 -16.28 -4.63
C LEU A 384 -11.45 -15.95 -6.12
N GLU A 385 -11.51 -16.98 -6.99
CA GLU A 385 -11.59 -16.76 -8.43
C GLU A 385 -12.90 -16.06 -8.83
N ASN A 386 -14.00 -16.37 -8.13
CA ASN A 386 -15.28 -15.73 -8.39
C ASN A 386 -15.25 -14.25 -7.94
N VAL A 387 -14.66 -13.95 -6.78
CA VAL A 387 -14.51 -12.57 -6.30
C VAL A 387 -13.61 -11.77 -7.22
N ARG A 388 -12.48 -12.36 -7.69
CA ARG A 388 -11.62 -11.75 -8.74
C ARG A 388 -12.41 -11.45 -10.01
N ASP A 389 -13.19 -12.39 -10.49
CA ASP A 389 -14.02 -12.19 -11.68
C ASP A 389 -15.12 -11.15 -11.43
N GLY A 390 -15.55 -11.00 -10.17
CA GLY A 390 -16.47 -9.94 -9.71
C GLY A 390 -15.87 -8.54 -9.85
N VAL A 391 -14.61 -8.33 -9.41
CA VAL A 391 -13.95 -7.03 -9.61
C VAL A 391 -13.71 -6.74 -11.09
N PHE A 392 -13.39 -7.75 -11.91
CA PHE A 392 -13.28 -7.60 -13.36
C PHE A 392 -14.63 -7.24 -14.02
N TYR A 393 -15.71 -7.84 -13.54
CA TYR A 393 -17.06 -7.52 -14.00
C TYR A 393 -17.42 -6.06 -13.72
N VAL A 394 -17.19 -5.58 -12.49
CA VAL A 394 -17.46 -4.17 -12.11
C VAL A 394 -16.66 -3.21 -12.99
N ALA A 395 -15.36 -3.45 -13.15
CA ALA A 395 -14.52 -2.62 -14.00
C ALA A 395 -14.95 -2.63 -15.48
N ASN A 396 -15.38 -3.79 -15.98
CA ASN A 396 -15.94 -3.90 -17.35
C ASN A 396 -17.24 -3.09 -17.48
N LYS A 397 -18.14 -3.20 -16.50
CA LYS A 397 -19.41 -2.47 -16.51
C LYS A 397 -19.21 -0.94 -16.42
N LEU A 398 -18.28 -0.48 -15.58
CA LEU A 398 -18.02 0.95 -15.41
C LEU A 398 -17.23 1.56 -16.58
N TYR A 399 -16.24 0.84 -17.10
CA TYR A 399 -15.23 1.43 -17.99
C TYR A 399 -15.06 0.67 -19.31
N GLY A 400 -15.67 -0.50 -19.48
CA GLY A 400 -15.54 -1.31 -20.68
C GLY A 400 -14.21 -2.06 -20.83
N ILE A 401 -13.34 -2.04 -19.79
CA ILE A 401 -12.05 -2.72 -19.82
C ILE A 401 -12.20 -4.23 -19.70
N THR A 402 -11.24 -4.96 -20.26
CA THR A 402 -11.22 -6.44 -20.25
C THR A 402 -9.89 -6.96 -19.73
N PHE A 403 -9.93 -8.17 -19.15
CA PHE A 403 -8.79 -8.85 -18.54
C PHE A 403 -8.63 -10.24 -19.15
N THR A 404 -7.44 -10.53 -19.66
CA THR A 404 -7.12 -11.85 -20.26
C THR A 404 -5.95 -12.43 -19.48
N GLN A 405 -6.12 -13.61 -18.87
CA GLN A 405 -5.04 -14.30 -18.17
C GLN A 405 -3.90 -14.66 -19.13
N LEU A 406 -2.67 -14.50 -18.67
CA LEU A 406 -1.43 -14.76 -19.40
C LEU A 406 -0.61 -15.80 -18.68
N ASP A 407 -0.52 -17.00 -19.23
CA ASP A 407 0.20 -18.13 -18.63
C ASP A 407 1.67 -18.20 -19.04
N ASN A 408 2.11 -17.33 -19.95
CA ASN A 408 3.45 -17.35 -20.55
C ASN A 408 4.35 -16.19 -20.08
N LEU A 409 3.94 -15.44 -19.07
CA LEU A 409 4.78 -14.40 -18.49
C LEU A 409 5.60 -14.91 -17.32
N PRO A 410 6.84 -14.38 -17.13
CA PRO A 410 7.57 -14.57 -15.88
C PRO A 410 6.76 -14.04 -14.69
N LEU A 411 6.64 -14.82 -13.63
CA LEU A 411 5.89 -14.47 -12.43
C LEU A 411 6.81 -14.04 -11.28
N PRO A 412 6.43 -13.03 -10.48
CA PRO A 412 7.21 -12.62 -9.29
C PRO A 412 7.23 -13.69 -8.18
N HIS A 413 6.24 -14.58 -8.17
CA HIS A 413 6.11 -15.74 -7.31
C HIS A 413 5.23 -16.80 -8.00
N PRO A 414 5.44 -18.11 -7.79
CA PRO A 414 4.63 -19.18 -8.40
C PRO A 414 3.13 -19.09 -8.15
N ASP A 415 2.72 -18.52 -6.99
CA ASP A 415 1.31 -18.34 -6.64
C ASP A 415 0.68 -17.10 -7.32
N ALA A 416 1.47 -16.25 -8.00
CA ALA A 416 0.95 -15.07 -8.67
C ALA A 416 0.29 -15.42 -10.00
N GLN A 417 -0.68 -14.60 -10.39
CA GLN A 417 -1.36 -14.64 -11.69
C GLN A 417 -1.06 -13.38 -12.48
N ALA A 418 -1.04 -13.46 -13.80
CA ALA A 418 -0.79 -12.32 -14.69
C ALA A 418 -1.97 -12.13 -15.64
N PHE A 419 -2.33 -10.87 -15.92
CA PHE A 419 -3.42 -10.51 -16.81
C PHE A 419 -3.02 -9.39 -17.75
N GLU A 420 -3.36 -9.49 -19.04
CA GLU A 420 -3.38 -8.35 -19.93
C GLU A 420 -4.66 -7.56 -19.71
N CYS A 421 -4.52 -6.26 -19.48
CA CYS A 421 -5.64 -5.32 -19.36
C CYS A 421 -5.77 -4.55 -20.68
N LYS A 422 -6.98 -4.55 -21.28
CA LYS A 422 -7.29 -3.81 -22.51
C LYS A 422 -8.39 -2.81 -22.26
N ASP A 423 -8.26 -1.63 -22.86
CA ASP A 423 -9.30 -0.61 -22.84
C ASP A 423 -10.50 -1.04 -23.71
N LYS A 424 -11.61 -0.30 -23.61
CA LYS A 424 -12.86 -0.55 -24.35
C LYS A 424 -12.69 -0.59 -25.88
N ASP A 425 -11.66 0.06 -26.42
CA ASP A 425 -11.32 0.04 -27.84
C ASP A 425 -10.41 -1.12 -28.23
N GLY A 426 -10.05 -2.01 -27.28
CA GLY A 426 -9.16 -3.15 -27.47
C GLY A 426 -7.66 -2.80 -27.38
N SER A 427 -7.29 -1.54 -27.16
CA SER A 427 -5.90 -1.14 -26.99
C SER A 427 -5.31 -1.69 -25.69
N HIS A 428 -4.00 -1.98 -25.69
CA HIS A 428 -3.28 -2.44 -24.51
C HIS A 428 -3.18 -1.32 -23.46
N LEU A 429 -3.75 -1.56 -22.28
CA LEU A 429 -3.75 -0.62 -21.15
C LEU A 429 -2.59 -0.87 -20.19
N GLY A 430 -2.29 -2.13 -19.90
CA GLY A 430 -1.22 -2.53 -18.99
C GLY A 430 -1.23 -4.03 -18.69
N VAL A 431 -0.27 -4.43 -17.84
CA VAL A 431 -0.21 -5.79 -17.27
C VAL A 431 -0.50 -5.71 -15.78
N LEU A 432 -1.36 -6.60 -15.29
CA LEU A 432 -1.72 -6.73 -13.88
C LEU A 432 -1.23 -8.08 -13.34
N TYR A 433 -0.39 -8.05 -12.31
CA TYR A 433 -0.06 -9.21 -11.50
C TYR A 433 -0.91 -9.24 -10.24
N MET A 434 -1.38 -10.42 -9.83
CA MET A 434 -2.15 -10.62 -8.59
C MET A 434 -1.53 -11.74 -7.75
N ASP A 435 -1.19 -11.46 -6.50
CA ASP A 435 -0.53 -12.37 -5.56
C ASP A 435 -1.32 -12.41 -4.24
N PHE A 436 -2.07 -13.48 -4.00
CA PHE A 436 -3.15 -13.50 -3.03
C PHE A 436 -2.79 -14.05 -1.65
N PHE A 437 -1.77 -14.92 -1.52
CA PHE A 437 -1.59 -15.73 -0.32
C PHE A 437 -0.44 -15.27 0.57
N PRO A 438 -0.56 -15.44 1.92
CA PRO A 438 0.49 -15.10 2.86
C PRO A 438 1.65 -16.09 2.78
N ARG A 439 2.83 -15.63 3.18
CA ARG A 439 4.04 -16.40 3.39
C ARG A 439 5.00 -15.63 4.31
N ALA A 440 5.93 -16.32 4.96
CA ALA A 440 6.91 -15.69 5.88
C ALA A 440 7.75 -14.60 5.22
N SER A 441 8.00 -14.73 3.90
CA SER A 441 8.74 -13.77 3.09
C SER A 441 7.92 -12.55 2.63
N LYS A 442 6.62 -12.47 2.95
CA LYS A 442 5.71 -11.41 2.51
C LYS A 442 5.32 -10.53 3.68
N LYS A 443 5.26 -9.20 3.47
CA LYS A 443 4.67 -8.27 4.44
C LYS A 443 3.20 -8.58 4.67
N GLY A 444 2.72 -8.33 5.87
CA GLY A 444 1.29 -8.40 6.20
C GLY A 444 0.49 -7.23 5.60
N GLY A 445 -0.84 -7.42 5.53
CA GLY A 445 -1.76 -6.47 4.92
C GLY A 445 -1.94 -6.72 3.42
N ALA A 446 -2.51 -5.75 2.71
CA ALA A 446 -2.64 -5.76 1.26
C ALA A 446 -2.11 -4.45 0.69
N TRP A 447 -1.73 -4.45 -0.57
CA TRP A 447 -1.28 -3.24 -1.26
C TRP A 447 -1.30 -3.40 -2.76
N CYS A 448 -1.44 -2.27 -3.45
CA CYS A 448 -1.17 -2.15 -4.88
C CYS A 448 0.19 -1.49 -5.11
N GLY A 449 0.95 -1.98 -6.07
CA GLY A 449 2.25 -1.44 -6.48
C GLY A 449 2.45 -1.49 -7.99
N SER A 450 3.63 -1.12 -8.44
CA SER A 450 3.99 -1.20 -9.86
C SER A 450 5.44 -1.61 -10.04
N TYR A 451 5.69 -2.54 -10.94
CA TYR A 451 7.05 -2.84 -11.43
C TYR A 451 7.49 -1.88 -12.54
N ARG A 452 6.53 -1.18 -13.17
CA ARG A 452 6.75 -0.10 -14.10
C ARG A 452 5.56 0.86 -14.04
N SER A 453 5.83 2.16 -13.84
CA SER A 453 4.81 3.20 -13.89
C SER A 453 4.49 3.60 -15.33
N GLN A 454 3.27 4.10 -15.55
CA GLN A 454 2.90 4.72 -16.82
C GLN A 454 3.70 6.01 -17.01
N THR A 455 4.15 6.28 -18.23
CA THR A 455 4.80 7.51 -18.66
C THR A 455 4.78 7.60 -20.19
N PHE A 456 5.48 8.59 -20.74
CA PHE A 456 5.80 8.67 -22.17
C PHE A 456 7.33 8.67 -22.37
N LYS A 457 7.78 7.94 -23.38
CA LYS A 457 9.17 7.93 -23.84
C LYS A 457 9.18 8.14 -25.35
N ASP A 458 9.92 9.12 -25.83
CA ASP A 458 10.00 9.47 -27.25
C ASP A 458 8.62 9.67 -27.92
N GLY A 459 7.70 10.30 -27.18
CA GLY A 459 6.34 10.58 -27.63
C GLY A 459 5.41 9.36 -27.66
N LYS A 460 5.85 8.18 -27.18
CA LYS A 460 5.06 6.97 -27.11
C LYS A 460 4.69 6.66 -25.66
N LYS A 461 3.44 6.28 -25.43
CA LYS A 461 2.95 5.83 -24.13
C LYS A 461 3.65 4.53 -23.72
N VAL A 462 4.19 4.52 -22.52
CA VAL A 462 4.73 3.33 -21.85
C VAL A 462 3.67 2.80 -20.88
N ALA A 463 3.14 1.63 -21.17
CA ALA A 463 2.09 1.02 -20.38
C ALA A 463 2.62 0.57 -19.01
N PRO A 464 1.83 0.68 -17.93
CA PRO A 464 2.23 0.27 -16.60
C PRO A 464 2.27 -1.26 -16.46
N VAL A 465 3.06 -1.72 -15.48
CA VAL A 465 3.04 -3.11 -14.97
C VAL A 465 2.66 -3.03 -13.50
N VAL A 466 1.41 -3.30 -13.21
CA VAL A 466 0.77 -3.13 -11.90
C VAL A 466 0.78 -4.45 -11.13
N THR A 467 0.83 -4.41 -9.81
CA THR A 467 0.70 -5.59 -8.96
C THR A 467 -0.27 -5.32 -7.82
N VAL A 468 -1.19 -6.26 -7.59
CA VAL A 468 -2.07 -6.34 -6.42
C VAL A 468 -1.57 -7.48 -5.55
N VAL A 469 -1.25 -7.19 -4.30
CA VAL A 469 -0.70 -8.16 -3.35
C VAL A 469 -1.58 -8.22 -2.11
N CYS A 470 -2.04 -9.43 -1.77
CA CYS A 470 -2.92 -9.69 -0.63
C CYS A 470 -2.31 -10.75 0.29
N ASN A 471 -2.98 -10.98 1.43
CA ASN A 471 -2.64 -12.01 2.39
C ASN A 471 -3.93 -12.76 2.81
N PHE A 472 -4.64 -13.32 1.84
CA PHE A 472 -5.90 -14.03 2.06
C PHE A 472 -5.66 -15.42 2.64
N THR A 473 -6.67 -15.97 3.29
CA THR A 473 -6.62 -17.31 3.86
C THR A 473 -6.21 -18.35 2.81
N LYS A 474 -5.04 -18.96 3.00
CA LYS A 474 -4.52 -19.99 2.09
C LYS A 474 -5.40 -21.23 2.18
N PRO A 475 -5.85 -21.80 1.05
CA PRO A 475 -6.66 -23.01 1.08
C PRO A 475 -5.83 -24.21 1.55
N ALA A 476 -6.47 -25.15 2.26
CA ALA A 476 -5.89 -26.47 2.50
C ALA A 476 -5.73 -27.23 1.18
N ALA A 477 -4.82 -28.19 1.13
CA ALA A 477 -4.59 -29.00 -0.07
C ALA A 477 -5.91 -29.57 -0.64
N ARG A 478 -6.15 -29.34 -1.91
CA ARG A 478 -7.35 -29.75 -2.68
C ARG A 478 -8.67 -29.03 -2.33
N GLN A 479 -8.60 -27.91 -1.60
CA GLN A 479 -9.78 -27.07 -1.37
C GLN A 479 -9.63 -25.73 -2.10
N PRO A 480 -10.73 -25.08 -2.55
CA PRO A 480 -10.66 -23.73 -3.07
C PRO A 480 -10.40 -22.72 -1.93
N ALA A 481 -9.81 -21.58 -2.28
CA ALA A 481 -9.74 -20.44 -1.35
C ALA A 481 -11.14 -19.82 -1.21
N LEU A 482 -11.70 -19.89 0.01
CA LEU A 482 -12.97 -19.29 0.37
C LEU A 482 -12.71 -18.07 1.25
N LEU A 483 -12.99 -16.89 0.71
CA LEU A 483 -12.71 -15.62 1.37
C LEU A 483 -13.72 -15.29 2.47
N SER A 484 -13.31 -14.51 3.45
CA SER A 484 -14.25 -13.77 4.30
C SER A 484 -14.82 -12.57 3.53
N ALA A 485 -15.87 -11.95 4.07
CA ALA A 485 -16.40 -10.71 3.52
C ALA A 485 -15.34 -9.59 3.55
N ASP A 486 -14.53 -9.50 4.60
CA ASP A 486 -13.43 -8.54 4.74
C ASP A 486 -12.33 -8.78 3.67
N GLU A 487 -11.95 -10.05 3.42
CA GLU A 487 -10.99 -10.39 2.37
C GLU A 487 -11.53 -10.07 0.97
N ALA A 488 -12.82 -10.30 0.73
CA ALA A 488 -13.46 -9.93 -0.55
C ALA A 488 -13.48 -8.41 -0.74
N ASN A 489 -13.84 -7.65 0.30
CA ASN A 489 -13.80 -6.18 0.29
C ASN A 489 -12.38 -5.65 0.02
N THR A 490 -11.38 -6.25 0.67
CA THR A 490 -9.97 -5.91 0.45
C THR A 490 -9.54 -6.09 -1.01
N LEU A 491 -10.05 -7.12 -1.71
CA LEU A 491 -9.73 -7.31 -3.12
C LEU A 491 -10.30 -6.19 -4.00
N PHE A 492 -11.54 -5.75 -3.73
CA PHE A 492 -12.12 -4.58 -4.40
C PHE A 492 -11.30 -3.32 -4.13
N HIS A 493 -10.91 -3.08 -2.88
CA HIS A 493 -10.04 -1.98 -2.48
C HIS A 493 -8.73 -1.93 -3.28
N GLU A 494 -7.95 -3.00 -3.24
CA GLU A 494 -6.65 -3.05 -3.92
C GLU A 494 -6.79 -2.96 -5.45
N PHE A 495 -7.92 -3.46 -5.96
CA PHE A 495 -8.21 -3.37 -7.38
C PHE A 495 -8.57 -1.93 -7.80
N GLY A 496 -9.22 -1.14 -6.96
CA GLY A 496 -9.45 0.29 -7.22
C GLY A 496 -8.13 1.06 -7.36
N HIS A 497 -7.11 0.76 -6.54
CA HIS A 497 -5.76 1.26 -6.76
C HIS A 497 -5.15 0.79 -8.09
N ALA A 498 -5.40 -0.47 -8.47
CA ALA A 498 -4.92 -0.98 -9.75
C ALA A 498 -5.54 -0.22 -10.92
N LEU A 499 -6.84 0.05 -10.88
CA LEU A 499 -7.53 0.88 -11.87
C LEU A 499 -6.93 2.29 -11.96
N HIS A 500 -6.65 2.91 -10.82
CA HIS A 500 -5.99 4.23 -10.79
C HIS A 500 -4.63 4.20 -11.48
N ASN A 501 -3.81 3.15 -11.26
CA ASN A 501 -2.52 3.00 -11.92
C ASN A 501 -2.64 2.66 -13.41
N LEU A 502 -3.62 1.85 -13.80
CA LEU A 502 -3.87 1.45 -15.19
C LEU A 502 -4.39 2.60 -16.05
N PHE A 503 -5.28 3.43 -15.51
CA PHE A 503 -5.89 4.55 -16.25
C PHE A 503 -5.06 5.83 -16.29
N LYS A 504 -3.99 5.90 -15.52
CA LYS A 504 -3.09 7.05 -15.51
C LYS A 504 -2.59 7.38 -16.91
N ASP A 505 -2.61 8.68 -17.25
CA ASP A 505 -2.20 9.17 -18.58
C ASP A 505 -1.50 10.54 -18.44
N VAL A 506 -0.27 10.50 -17.96
CA VAL A 506 0.59 11.66 -17.74
C VAL A 506 1.92 11.49 -18.45
N HIS A 507 2.51 12.60 -18.90
CA HIS A 507 3.79 12.58 -19.64
C HIS A 507 5.00 12.52 -18.72
N TYR A 508 4.88 13.01 -17.50
CA TYR A 508 5.99 13.18 -16.58
C TYR A 508 5.76 12.40 -15.27
N TYR A 509 6.84 11.82 -14.73
CA TYR A 509 6.80 11.09 -13.47
C TYR A 509 6.45 11.99 -12.27
N GLY A 510 6.96 13.24 -12.27
CA GLY A 510 6.76 14.19 -11.18
C GLY A 510 5.30 14.63 -10.95
N VAL A 511 4.41 14.40 -11.92
CA VAL A 511 2.97 14.69 -11.78
C VAL A 511 2.10 13.43 -11.72
N ALA A 512 2.71 12.24 -11.65
CA ALA A 512 1.97 10.97 -11.67
C ALA A 512 1.30 10.64 -10.33
N SER A 513 1.74 11.22 -9.22
CA SER A 513 1.25 10.90 -7.87
C SER A 513 0.26 11.94 -7.37
N VAL A 514 -0.83 11.50 -6.77
CA VAL A 514 -1.82 12.35 -6.08
C VAL A 514 -1.44 12.53 -4.61
N PRO A 515 -1.99 13.54 -3.90
CA PRO A 515 -1.81 13.67 -2.46
C PRO A 515 -2.22 12.41 -1.69
N ARG A 516 -1.55 12.13 -0.57
CA ARG A 516 -1.77 10.90 0.21
C ARG A 516 -3.20 10.77 0.74
N ASP A 517 -3.83 11.84 1.09
CA ASP A 517 -5.23 11.88 1.56
C ASP A 517 -6.27 11.93 0.43
N PHE A 518 -5.82 11.78 -0.82
CA PHE A 518 -6.66 11.56 -1.99
C PHE A 518 -6.50 10.15 -2.58
N VAL A 519 -5.35 9.52 -2.35
CA VAL A 519 -4.97 8.27 -3.02
C VAL A 519 -5.92 7.11 -2.73
N GLU A 520 -6.62 7.14 -1.59
CA GLU A 520 -7.56 6.10 -1.18
C GLU A 520 -8.98 6.28 -1.79
N LEU A 521 -9.28 7.41 -2.42
CA LEU A 521 -10.58 7.61 -3.07
C LEU A 521 -10.87 6.54 -4.15
N PRO A 522 -9.96 6.21 -5.09
CA PRO A 522 -10.19 5.16 -6.07
C PRO A 522 -10.35 3.76 -5.48
N SER A 523 -9.64 3.46 -4.40
CA SER A 523 -9.70 2.14 -3.76
C SER A 523 -10.97 1.97 -2.94
N GLN A 524 -11.32 2.95 -2.13
CA GLN A 524 -12.49 2.88 -1.24
C GLN A 524 -13.81 2.96 -1.99
N ILE A 525 -13.89 3.74 -3.08
CA ILE A 525 -15.13 3.78 -3.86
C ILE A 525 -15.44 2.41 -4.48
N ASP A 526 -14.43 1.64 -4.89
CA ASP A 526 -14.62 0.31 -5.47
C ASP A 526 -15.22 -0.69 -4.46
N GLU A 527 -14.98 -0.49 -3.16
CA GLU A 527 -15.55 -1.31 -2.09
C GLU A 527 -17.07 -1.28 -2.06
N HIS A 528 -17.71 -0.18 -2.45
CA HIS A 528 -19.15 -0.06 -2.46
C HIS A 528 -19.85 -1.06 -3.38
N TRP A 529 -19.20 -1.47 -4.49
CA TRP A 529 -19.75 -2.47 -5.39
C TRP A 529 -19.62 -3.89 -4.86
N ALA A 530 -18.72 -4.18 -3.91
CA ALA A 530 -18.41 -5.54 -3.46
C ALA A 530 -19.66 -6.32 -3.03
N PHE A 531 -20.55 -5.67 -2.31
CA PHE A 531 -21.74 -6.30 -1.73
C PHE A 531 -23.08 -5.78 -2.27
N GLU A 532 -23.05 -5.00 -3.37
CA GLU A 532 -24.29 -4.63 -4.05
C GLU A 532 -24.98 -5.90 -4.56
N PRO A 533 -26.31 -6.05 -4.35
CA PRO A 533 -27.05 -7.26 -4.76
C PRO A 533 -26.88 -7.61 -6.22
N GLU A 534 -26.82 -6.61 -7.12
CA GLU A 534 -26.61 -6.82 -8.57
C GLU A 534 -25.25 -7.45 -8.85
N VAL A 535 -24.20 -7.06 -8.11
CA VAL A 535 -22.84 -7.56 -8.27
C VAL A 535 -22.69 -8.94 -7.62
N LEU A 536 -23.22 -9.14 -6.41
CA LEU A 536 -23.25 -10.44 -5.74
C LEU A 536 -23.93 -11.53 -6.59
N ASN A 537 -25.01 -11.20 -7.27
CA ASN A 537 -25.71 -12.13 -8.17
C ASN A 537 -24.82 -12.64 -9.32
N VAL A 538 -23.79 -11.90 -9.68
CA VAL A 538 -22.86 -12.30 -10.74
C VAL A 538 -21.77 -13.22 -10.20
N TYR A 539 -21.11 -12.86 -9.10
CA TYR A 539 -19.91 -13.55 -8.67
C TYR A 539 -20.11 -14.46 -7.44
N ALA A 540 -21.05 -14.15 -6.55
CA ALA A 540 -21.22 -14.89 -5.30
C ALA A 540 -21.96 -16.21 -5.54
N LYS A 541 -21.23 -17.21 -6.03
CA LYS A 541 -21.75 -18.55 -6.35
C LYS A 541 -21.14 -19.59 -5.44
N HIS A 542 -21.98 -20.48 -4.92
CA HIS A 542 -21.55 -21.57 -4.04
C HIS A 542 -20.52 -22.45 -4.74
N TYR A 543 -19.36 -22.68 -4.10
CA TYR A 543 -18.19 -23.30 -4.74
C TYR A 543 -18.41 -24.74 -5.19
N GLN A 544 -19.37 -25.46 -4.60
CA GLN A 544 -19.72 -26.85 -4.97
C GLN A 544 -20.92 -26.93 -5.89
N THR A 545 -22.01 -26.18 -5.63
CA THR A 545 -23.27 -26.31 -6.36
C THR A 545 -23.37 -25.32 -7.52
N GLY A 546 -22.61 -24.20 -7.50
CA GLY A 546 -22.74 -23.11 -8.47
C GLY A 546 -23.97 -22.23 -8.27
N GLU A 547 -24.79 -22.50 -7.25
CA GLU A 547 -25.96 -21.69 -6.93
C GLU A 547 -25.56 -20.29 -6.45
N VAL A 548 -26.30 -19.28 -6.91
CA VAL A 548 -26.11 -17.90 -6.46
C VAL A 548 -26.47 -17.77 -4.99
N ILE A 549 -25.79 -16.89 -4.29
CA ILE A 549 -26.04 -16.56 -2.88
C ILE A 549 -27.52 -16.25 -2.67
N PRO A 550 -28.20 -16.88 -1.68
CA PRO A 550 -29.61 -16.65 -1.43
C PRO A 550 -29.92 -15.18 -1.09
N ALA A 551 -30.97 -14.61 -1.66
CA ALA A 551 -31.39 -13.22 -1.43
C ALA A 551 -31.61 -12.94 0.08
N GLY A 552 -32.15 -13.92 0.84
CA GLY A 552 -32.33 -13.80 2.29
C GLY A 552 -31.00 -13.69 3.06
N LEU A 553 -29.91 -14.31 2.55
CA LEU A 553 -28.58 -14.16 3.14
C LEU A 553 -27.98 -12.77 2.83
N VAL A 554 -28.15 -12.27 1.60
CA VAL A 554 -27.74 -10.92 1.20
C VAL A 554 -28.46 -9.85 2.06
N GLU A 555 -29.77 -10.00 2.30
CA GLU A 555 -30.54 -9.12 3.17
C GLU A 555 -30.01 -9.10 4.62
N LYS A 556 -29.63 -10.26 5.15
CA LYS A 556 -29.01 -10.35 6.48
C LYS A 556 -27.64 -9.68 6.52
N MET A 557 -26.82 -9.84 5.47
CA MET A 557 -25.52 -9.17 5.33
C MET A 557 -25.71 -7.65 5.34
N ASP A 558 -26.63 -7.11 4.54
CA ASP A 558 -26.91 -5.67 4.49
C ASP A 558 -27.36 -5.12 5.84
N LYS A 559 -28.36 -5.76 6.49
CA LYS A 559 -28.83 -5.37 7.82
C LYS A 559 -27.75 -5.39 8.89
N SER A 560 -26.82 -6.35 8.82
CA SER A 560 -25.74 -6.52 9.78
C SER A 560 -24.50 -5.65 9.47
N GLY A 561 -24.41 -5.06 8.28
CA GLY A 561 -23.22 -4.34 7.80
C GLY A 561 -22.79 -3.15 8.66
N LYS A 562 -23.74 -2.54 9.37
CA LYS A 562 -23.47 -1.44 10.31
C LYS A 562 -23.19 -1.87 11.74
N TYR A 563 -23.29 -3.16 12.06
CA TYR A 563 -22.93 -3.70 13.38
C TYR A 563 -21.40 -3.89 13.45
N GLY A 564 -20.80 -3.51 14.58
CA GLY A 564 -19.36 -3.53 14.77
C GLY A 564 -18.63 -2.25 14.31
N GLN A 565 -19.35 -1.28 13.74
CA GLN A 565 -18.77 -0.01 13.28
C GLN A 565 -18.26 0.86 14.44
N GLY A 566 -18.82 0.71 15.65
CA GLY A 566 -18.28 1.36 16.86
C GLY A 566 -16.84 0.92 17.14
N PHE A 567 -16.62 -0.40 17.15
CA PHE A 567 -15.27 -0.96 17.31
C PHE A 567 -14.33 -0.60 16.14
N ALA A 568 -14.75 -0.92 14.92
CA ALA A 568 -13.90 -0.74 13.74
C ALA A 568 -13.48 0.72 13.52
N THR A 569 -14.42 1.66 13.73
CA THR A 569 -14.11 3.09 13.62
C THR A 569 -13.26 3.57 14.79
N ALA A 570 -13.50 3.10 16.03
CA ALA A 570 -12.71 3.50 17.20
C ALA A 570 -11.25 3.03 17.11
N GLU A 571 -11.01 1.76 16.74
CA GLU A 571 -9.63 1.26 16.58
C GLU A 571 -8.87 2.02 15.49
N TYR A 572 -9.53 2.37 14.38
CA TYR A 572 -8.94 3.11 13.28
C TYR A 572 -8.64 4.57 13.66
N LEU A 573 -9.64 5.28 14.23
CA LEU A 573 -9.46 6.66 14.66
C LEU A 573 -8.43 6.79 15.78
N ALA A 574 -8.33 5.81 16.68
CA ALA A 574 -7.29 5.76 17.69
C ALA A 574 -5.89 5.78 17.06
N ALA A 575 -5.67 4.99 16.00
CA ALA A 575 -4.41 4.99 15.27
C ALA A 575 -4.17 6.33 14.54
N SER A 576 -5.19 6.92 13.92
CA SER A 576 -5.09 8.21 13.23
C SER A 576 -4.76 9.36 14.20
N LEU A 577 -5.42 9.37 15.36
CA LEU A 577 -5.17 10.35 16.42
C LEU A 577 -3.77 10.17 17.01
N LEU A 578 -3.34 8.93 17.26
CA LEU A 578 -2.02 8.62 17.77
C LEU A 578 -0.91 9.06 16.81
N ASP A 579 -1.07 8.83 15.51
CA ASP A 579 -0.15 9.32 14.48
C ASP A 579 -0.03 10.85 14.52
N MET A 580 -1.15 11.54 14.56
CA MET A 580 -1.16 13.00 14.64
C MET A 580 -0.56 13.50 15.95
N ASP A 581 -0.93 12.91 17.09
CA ASP A 581 -0.47 13.33 18.42
C ASP A 581 1.05 13.17 18.58
N TYR A 582 1.68 12.16 17.94
CA TYR A 582 3.14 12.06 17.87
C TYR A 582 3.76 13.18 17.03
N HIS A 583 3.16 13.51 15.89
CA HIS A 583 3.81 14.38 14.91
C HIS A 583 3.49 15.88 15.07
N VAL A 584 2.56 16.24 15.96
CA VAL A 584 2.36 17.65 16.40
C VAL A 584 3.22 18.03 17.60
N LEU A 585 3.96 17.08 18.18
CA LEU A 585 4.88 17.36 19.28
C LEU A 585 5.96 18.36 18.84
N LYS A 586 6.23 19.32 19.70
CA LYS A 586 7.27 20.37 19.51
C LYS A 586 8.60 19.98 20.15
N GLU A 587 8.57 18.97 21.01
CA GLU A 587 9.74 18.41 21.71
C GLU A 587 9.56 16.91 21.90
N ILE A 588 10.63 16.16 21.77
CA ILE A 588 10.69 14.71 22.03
C ILE A 588 11.76 14.48 23.10
N PRO A 589 11.39 14.24 24.36
CA PRO A 589 12.34 13.95 25.43
C PRO A 589 13.19 12.70 25.15
N ASP A 590 14.45 12.72 25.59
CA ASP A 590 15.35 11.58 25.40
C ASP A 590 14.94 10.33 26.17
N ASP A 591 14.15 10.48 27.22
CA ASP A 591 13.60 9.44 28.07
C ASP A 591 12.10 9.16 27.81
N MET A 592 11.55 9.68 26.72
CA MET A 592 10.14 9.46 26.36
C MET A 592 9.80 7.97 26.27
N ASP A 593 8.89 7.52 27.13
CA ASP A 593 8.26 6.21 26.99
C ASP A 593 7.11 6.29 25.99
N VAL A 594 7.35 5.76 24.79
CA VAL A 594 6.39 5.81 23.69
C VAL A 594 5.11 4.99 23.95
N MET A 595 5.20 3.92 24.77
CA MET A 595 4.01 3.12 25.12
C MET A 595 3.17 3.81 26.21
N GLN A 596 3.82 4.50 27.14
CA GLN A 596 3.11 5.34 28.11
C GLN A 596 2.41 6.51 27.40
N PHE A 597 3.09 7.18 26.47
CA PHE A 597 2.50 8.26 25.67
C PHE A 597 1.23 7.78 24.94
N GLU A 598 1.29 6.61 24.26
CA GLU A 598 0.13 5.99 23.61
C GLU A 598 -1.03 5.80 24.59
N ALA A 599 -0.76 5.17 25.74
CA ALA A 599 -1.77 4.87 26.74
C ALA A 599 -2.43 6.13 27.33
N GLU A 600 -1.64 7.14 27.64
CA GLU A 600 -2.13 8.42 28.20
C GLU A 600 -2.95 9.21 27.17
N THR A 601 -2.45 9.32 25.95
CA THR A 601 -3.06 10.12 24.89
C THR A 601 -4.42 9.54 24.50
N LEU A 602 -4.50 8.24 24.25
CA LEU A 602 -5.74 7.57 23.89
C LEU A 602 -6.69 7.44 25.09
N GLY A 603 -6.17 7.24 26.30
CA GLY A 603 -6.94 7.24 27.54
C GLY A 603 -7.63 8.58 27.81
N LYS A 604 -6.94 9.72 27.63
CA LYS A 604 -7.52 11.07 27.75
C LYS A 604 -8.67 11.31 26.77
N ARG A 605 -8.64 10.66 25.60
CA ARG A 605 -9.72 10.73 24.60
C ARG A 605 -10.89 9.79 24.92
N GLY A 606 -10.81 8.99 25.97
CA GLY A 606 -11.87 8.08 26.42
C GLY A 606 -11.98 6.80 25.61
N LEU A 607 -10.93 6.37 24.92
CA LEU A 607 -10.90 5.07 24.24
C LEU A 607 -11.19 3.95 25.24
N LEU A 608 -12.09 3.04 24.89
CA LEU A 608 -12.41 1.90 25.72
C LEU A 608 -11.20 0.97 25.86
N LYS A 609 -10.90 0.51 27.09
CA LYS A 609 -9.74 -0.39 27.35
C LYS A 609 -9.76 -1.70 26.57
N GLN A 610 -10.94 -2.12 26.11
CA GLN A 610 -11.16 -3.33 25.33
C GLN A 610 -10.81 -3.15 23.85
N ILE A 611 -10.67 -1.89 23.39
CA ILE A 611 -10.37 -1.57 21.98
C ILE A 611 -8.94 -1.06 21.91
N PRO A 612 -7.98 -1.89 21.48
CA PRO A 612 -6.63 -1.39 21.18
C PRO A 612 -6.68 -0.48 19.95
N SER A 613 -5.70 0.42 19.84
CA SER A 613 -5.45 1.09 18.56
C SER A 613 -5.20 0.04 17.47
N ARG A 614 -5.77 0.23 16.27
CA ARG A 614 -5.60 -0.70 15.12
C ARG A 614 -4.13 -1.02 14.86
N TYR A 615 -3.29 -0.02 14.98
CA TYR A 615 -1.84 -0.12 15.02
C TYR A 615 -1.34 0.56 16.28
N ARG A 616 -0.69 -0.21 17.15
CA ARG A 616 -0.01 0.35 18.31
C ARG A 616 1.38 0.84 17.88
N THR A 617 1.94 1.73 18.64
CA THR A 617 3.21 2.42 18.38
C THR A 617 4.31 1.53 17.80
N THR A 618 4.53 0.35 18.37
CA THR A 618 5.66 -0.52 18.04
C THR A 618 5.49 -1.38 16.79
N TYR A 619 4.28 -1.42 16.23
CA TYR A 619 4.01 -2.11 14.96
C TYR A 619 3.21 -1.26 13.95
N PHE A 620 3.22 0.05 14.14
CA PHE A 620 2.55 1.01 13.25
C PHE A 620 3.39 1.28 11.98
N ASN A 621 3.51 0.28 11.12
CA ASN A 621 4.37 0.36 9.95
C ASN A 621 3.97 1.45 8.94
N HIS A 622 2.68 1.75 8.79
CA HIS A 622 2.18 2.82 7.90
C HIS A 622 2.86 4.16 8.22
N THR A 623 2.97 4.47 9.50
CA THR A 623 3.50 5.74 9.99
C THR A 623 4.99 5.68 10.26
N MET A 624 5.49 4.64 10.91
CA MET A 624 6.89 4.56 11.33
C MET A 624 7.81 4.05 10.22
N GLY A 625 7.36 3.09 9.42
CA GLY A 625 8.16 2.49 8.33
C GLY A 625 7.79 2.92 6.91
N GLY A 626 6.81 3.82 6.72
CA GLY A 626 6.27 4.08 5.39
C GLY A 626 5.73 5.48 5.12
N GLY A 627 4.96 5.58 4.06
CA GLY A 627 4.50 6.83 3.46
C GLY A 627 3.28 7.51 4.10
N TYR A 628 2.78 7.02 5.26
CA TYR A 628 1.63 7.58 5.98
C TYR A 628 2.04 8.32 7.26
N THR A 629 3.24 8.86 7.33
CA THR A 629 3.71 9.66 8.47
C THR A 629 2.90 10.95 8.59
N ALA A 630 2.31 11.21 9.76
CA ALA A 630 1.31 12.26 9.97
C ALA A 630 0.20 12.22 8.90
N GLY A 631 -0.16 11.00 8.46
CA GLY A 631 -0.99 10.78 7.29
C GLY A 631 -1.92 9.58 7.39
N TYR A 632 -2.00 8.88 8.53
CA TYR A 632 -2.89 7.74 8.67
C TYR A 632 -4.37 8.13 8.65
N TYR A 633 -4.71 9.37 8.95
CA TYR A 633 -6.04 9.95 8.79
C TYR A 633 -6.53 9.90 7.32
N SER A 634 -5.63 9.72 6.35
CA SER A 634 -5.94 9.76 4.91
C SER A 634 -7.05 8.80 4.51
N TYR A 635 -7.16 7.64 5.15
CA TYR A 635 -8.25 6.68 4.87
C TYR A 635 -9.62 7.24 5.18
N ILE A 636 -9.81 7.86 6.36
CA ILE A 636 -11.12 8.45 6.72
C ILE A 636 -11.37 9.76 5.97
N TRP A 637 -10.32 10.51 5.64
CA TRP A 637 -10.42 11.67 4.77
C TRP A 637 -10.94 11.30 3.39
N ALA A 638 -10.32 10.30 2.78
CA ALA A 638 -10.73 9.79 1.47
C ALA A 638 -12.10 9.10 1.53
N GLU A 639 -12.49 8.49 2.66
CA GLU A 639 -13.83 7.91 2.84
C GLU A 639 -14.94 8.97 2.86
N VAL A 640 -14.66 10.20 3.31
CA VAL A 640 -15.58 11.32 3.10
C VAL A 640 -15.79 11.57 1.60
N LEU A 641 -14.70 11.51 0.82
CA LEU A 641 -14.76 11.70 -0.64
C LEU A 641 -15.50 10.55 -1.33
N ASP A 642 -15.14 9.29 -1.00
CA ASP A 642 -15.69 8.12 -1.69
C ASP A 642 -17.18 7.92 -1.42
N CYS A 643 -17.61 8.07 -0.17
CA CYS A 643 -19.02 7.95 0.19
C CYS A 643 -19.88 9.00 -0.53
N ASP A 644 -19.43 10.26 -0.63
CA ASP A 644 -20.13 11.27 -1.42
C ASP A 644 -20.02 11.02 -2.93
N ALA A 645 -18.87 10.50 -3.39
CA ALA A 645 -18.68 10.14 -4.80
C ALA A 645 -19.62 9.00 -5.23
N TYR A 646 -19.79 7.97 -4.37
CA TYR A 646 -20.73 6.89 -4.66
C TYR A 646 -22.19 7.35 -4.70
N GLU A 647 -22.57 8.36 -3.89
CA GLU A 647 -23.90 8.99 -3.99
C GLU A 647 -24.18 9.53 -5.40
N ALA A 648 -23.15 9.97 -6.17
CA ALA A 648 -23.35 10.41 -7.55
C ALA A 648 -23.93 9.31 -8.46
N TYR A 649 -23.54 8.05 -8.25
CA TYR A 649 -24.12 6.92 -8.95
C TYR A 649 -25.54 6.62 -8.46
N LYS A 650 -25.75 6.59 -7.14
CA LYS A 650 -27.08 6.32 -6.54
C LYS A 650 -28.12 7.37 -6.91
N GLU A 651 -27.74 8.64 -7.02
CA GLU A 651 -28.60 9.75 -7.46
C GLU A 651 -29.15 9.53 -8.88
N THR A 652 -28.47 8.74 -9.74
CA THR A 652 -28.95 8.38 -11.09
C THR A 652 -29.93 7.22 -11.09
N GLY A 653 -30.00 6.45 -10.00
CA GLY A 653 -30.72 5.16 -9.95
C GLY A 653 -30.03 4.01 -10.67
N ASP A 654 -28.81 4.20 -11.16
CA ASP A 654 -27.99 3.18 -11.85
C ASP A 654 -26.55 3.21 -11.33
N ILE A 655 -26.16 2.20 -10.54
CA ILE A 655 -24.82 2.09 -9.95
C ILE A 655 -23.71 1.88 -11.00
N PHE A 656 -24.06 1.61 -12.24
CA PHE A 656 -23.16 1.48 -13.40
C PHE A 656 -23.31 2.62 -14.42
N ASN A 657 -23.84 3.76 -13.99
CA ASN A 657 -24.07 4.90 -14.87
C ASN A 657 -22.79 5.33 -15.60
N GLN A 658 -22.84 5.26 -16.94
CA GLN A 658 -21.66 5.46 -17.80
C GLN A 658 -21.21 6.93 -17.85
N GLU A 659 -22.09 7.89 -17.63
CA GLU A 659 -21.74 9.30 -17.59
C GLU A 659 -20.93 9.60 -16.32
N VAL A 660 -21.39 9.10 -15.16
CA VAL A 660 -20.70 9.24 -13.88
C VAL A 660 -19.35 8.51 -13.92
N ALA A 661 -19.32 7.28 -14.39
CA ALA A 661 -18.10 6.51 -14.56
C ALA A 661 -17.08 7.18 -15.49
N GLY A 662 -17.54 7.75 -16.60
CA GLY A 662 -16.71 8.52 -17.53
C GLY A 662 -16.12 9.79 -16.90
N LYS A 663 -16.90 10.52 -16.10
CA LYS A 663 -16.39 11.67 -15.32
C LYS A 663 -15.39 11.24 -14.25
N PHE A 664 -15.66 10.14 -13.53
CA PHE A 664 -14.74 9.61 -12.52
C PHE A 664 -13.40 9.21 -13.14
N ARG A 665 -13.42 8.44 -14.24
CA ARG A 665 -12.21 8.12 -14.99
C ARG A 665 -11.46 9.37 -15.43
N LYS A 666 -12.15 10.35 -16.03
CA LYS A 666 -11.55 11.56 -16.60
C LYS A 666 -10.91 12.46 -15.55
N TYR A 667 -11.61 12.70 -14.43
CA TYR A 667 -11.19 13.71 -13.47
C TYR A 667 -10.44 13.14 -12.26
N ILE A 668 -10.62 11.83 -11.94
CA ILE A 668 -10.03 11.21 -10.76
C ILE A 668 -8.93 10.22 -11.13
N LEU A 669 -9.20 9.28 -12.07
CA LEU A 669 -8.26 8.18 -12.32
C LEU A 669 -7.12 8.52 -13.29
N THR A 670 -7.33 9.45 -14.20
CA THR A 670 -6.41 9.71 -15.32
C THR A 670 -5.33 10.77 -15.02
N PRO A 671 -5.63 11.91 -14.37
CA PRO A 671 -4.78 13.11 -14.48
C PRO A 671 -3.58 13.17 -13.52
N GLY A 672 -3.34 12.19 -12.65
CA GLY A 672 -2.32 12.36 -11.61
C GLY A 672 -2.60 13.58 -10.71
N CYS A 673 -1.60 14.43 -10.46
CA CYS A 673 -1.76 15.68 -9.69
C CYS A 673 -1.69 16.96 -10.55
N ILE A 674 -2.05 16.86 -11.84
CA ILE A 674 -2.01 18.03 -12.76
C ILE A 674 -2.93 19.16 -12.26
N ASP A 675 -4.05 18.81 -11.62
CA ASP A 675 -4.93 19.72 -10.91
C ASP A 675 -4.81 19.56 -9.40
N ASP A 676 -5.25 20.58 -8.64
CA ASP A 676 -5.47 20.42 -7.21
C ASP A 676 -6.52 19.33 -6.96
N ALA A 677 -6.27 18.49 -5.95
CA ALA A 677 -7.11 17.32 -5.69
C ALA A 677 -8.59 17.69 -5.37
N MET A 678 -8.84 18.84 -4.72
CA MET A 678 -10.20 19.29 -4.48
C MET A 678 -10.86 19.78 -5.77
N ASP A 679 -10.12 20.45 -6.66
CA ASP A 679 -10.63 20.86 -7.97
C ASP A 679 -10.98 19.64 -8.84
N MET A 680 -10.12 18.59 -8.82
CA MET A 680 -10.41 17.31 -9.48
C MET A 680 -11.73 16.72 -8.98
N TYR A 681 -11.90 16.69 -7.66
CA TYR A 681 -13.12 16.18 -7.04
C TYR A 681 -14.37 17.01 -7.41
N VAL A 682 -14.29 18.34 -7.32
CA VAL A 682 -15.39 19.25 -7.69
C VAL A 682 -15.71 19.14 -9.19
N ASN A 683 -14.71 18.98 -10.06
CA ASN A 683 -14.94 18.75 -11.49
C ASN A 683 -15.69 17.43 -11.77
N PHE A 684 -15.47 16.41 -10.94
CA PHE A 684 -16.23 15.17 -11.00
C PHE A 684 -17.62 15.32 -10.40
N ARG A 685 -17.72 15.81 -9.15
CA ARG A 685 -18.93 15.76 -8.33
C ARG A 685 -19.86 16.97 -8.52
N GLY A 686 -19.30 18.12 -8.94
CA GLY A 686 -20.00 19.40 -9.07
C GLY A 686 -20.13 20.17 -7.76
N LYS A 687 -19.61 19.66 -6.64
CA LYS A 687 -19.62 20.27 -5.30
C LYS A 687 -18.50 19.69 -4.44
N GLU A 688 -18.17 20.37 -3.34
CA GLU A 688 -17.31 19.82 -2.30
C GLU A 688 -17.99 18.64 -1.57
N PRO A 689 -17.20 17.68 -1.03
CA PRO A 689 -17.74 16.51 -0.34
C PRO A 689 -18.34 16.89 1.03
N GLY A 690 -19.43 16.21 1.42
CA GLY A 690 -20.03 16.31 2.74
C GLY A 690 -19.72 15.09 3.61
N ILE A 691 -19.71 15.25 4.95
CA ILE A 691 -19.47 14.16 5.90
C ILE A 691 -20.68 13.24 6.10
N ASP A 692 -21.89 13.69 5.79
CA ASP A 692 -23.13 12.95 6.06
C ASP A 692 -23.21 11.57 5.38
N PRO A 693 -22.78 11.38 4.12
CA PRO A 693 -22.72 10.05 3.52
C PRO A 693 -21.87 9.05 4.30
N LEU A 694 -20.67 9.46 4.75
CA LEU A 694 -19.80 8.65 5.59
C LEU A 694 -20.47 8.25 6.92
N LEU A 695 -21.07 9.21 7.64
CA LEU A 695 -21.73 8.92 8.91
C LEU A 695 -22.90 7.92 8.74
N LYS A 696 -23.66 8.04 7.66
CA LYS A 696 -24.73 7.09 7.30
C LYS A 696 -24.17 5.71 6.94
N ASN A 697 -23.10 5.67 6.14
CA ASN A 697 -22.47 4.43 5.72
C ASN A 697 -21.96 3.63 6.94
N ARG A 698 -21.35 4.32 7.91
CA ARG A 698 -20.86 3.71 9.15
C ARG A 698 -21.93 3.53 10.25
N GLY A 699 -23.19 3.92 10.00
CA GLY A 699 -24.25 3.82 11.01
C GLY A 699 -23.98 4.64 12.27
N LEU A 700 -23.29 5.77 12.10
CA LEU A 700 -22.98 6.74 13.16
C LEU A 700 -23.97 7.92 13.19
N LYS A 701 -24.87 7.99 12.20
CA LYS A 701 -25.98 8.95 12.09
C LYS A 701 -27.25 8.25 11.69
#